data_1fc10755967fb2d577a0886f2dd0be2d
#
_entry.id   1fc10755967fb2d577a0886f2dd0be2d
#
_cell.length_a   1.000
_cell.length_b   1.000
_cell.length_c   1.000
_cell.angle_alpha   90.00
_cell.angle_beta   90.00
_cell.angle_gamma   90.00
#
_symmetry.space_group_name_H-M   'P 1'
#
loop_
_entity.id
_entity.type
_entity.pdbx_description
1 polymer ?
#
loop_
_entity_poly.entity_id
_entity_poly.type
_entity_poly.pdbx_seq_one_letter_code
_entity_poly.pdbx_strand_id
1 'polypeptide(L)'
;AKNRMKELGGDVVVRHDSSYSYTKIIAMNSGIAYSYPRDGATLNIYQDVNNHSIYYKQTYVARHFELNYLDTERYLGDGRGMIETNINGFHGFTDLEYVDLVPSKFIRNGIAITLGGNNPYTNEGTFTFVPKQNYYERRTSGNYSEIVYHIYRGFPANGYEPVSEAIVIGPAPSDMNEGVKYYSYDGVNFYSDSDFKNKSFTYYNYYQFLPLRSKTNISADIFNSYISKYDNSVMRGTGQTFIDAQNKYGINALLLFAMAAHESGNGTSGYATKRNNLFGWNAVDADPNQATSFSSVAVCVNQQAGVNLRGFVDVTDGRFFSSSLGNKGSGLNVKYASDPYWGMEIASIAYQIDKLSKNKNGTLSDYNYYSLSLINKFDIPVKQEPSDGSKTLYTTQYGPHYQEGFIVIDLGTQGSYTKVQSTNPIDENGNIKTHRTPITTGNLNPISYGEYDFDRSVAYINSEYLTVINKKNDVIVDVPDKELSFMQKINSLNVENNVIHIDGLAFIKGMSASNLDKISIYINTIDNLSKEVIKTYKTTVSEFDGISFGDTHTYKYIAYSIDMPLSDFDEGSYSLKVSVNNDGYEYAGELSSTKFEFANINVSYNEMNYRIKINTYYNYRVEIETESIPEIIDYSKILKPNNSIRNSLFSFDLIEIDDELNFNVDGRSMIYYTNYDNLYNLETTLYLVDSANKYYEIKCENYKSDFNYKEALQSSYNLDYISFKGTGNINDIEKGMYSIILKVRNGEYVDYIDLTTAKNMDNTITKDGTSYRIFKSNLKNRLMLEVK
;
A
#
# COMPACT_ATOMS: atom_id res chain seq x y z
N ALA A 1 -16.48 14.82 -9.22
CA ALA A 1 -17.75 14.08 -9.27
C ALA A 1 -18.37 13.94 -7.87
N LYS A 2 -17.63 13.44 -6.88
CA LYS A 2 -18.12 13.17 -5.51
C LYS A 2 -18.61 14.42 -4.78
N ASN A 3 -17.92 15.58 -4.91
CA ASN A 3 -18.37 16.84 -4.33
C ASN A 3 -19.70 17.31 -4.92
N ARG A 4 -19.83 17.21 -6.24
CA ARG A 4 -21.09 17.56 -6.92
C ARG A 4 -22.24 16.62 -6.55
N MET A 5 -21.94 15.36 -6.34
CA MET A 5 -22.90 14.35 -5.88
C MET A 5 -23.42 14.69 -4.47
N LYS A 6 -22.52 15.09 -3.55
CA LYS A 6 -22.88 15.54 -2.20
C LYS A 6 -23.75 16.81 -2.23
N GLU A 7 -23.40 17.79 -3.07
CA GLU A 7 -24.19 19.02 -3.25
C GLU A 7 -25.62 18.74 -3.73
N LEU A 8 -25.79 17.75 -4.61
CA LEU A 8 -27.07 17.39 -5.21
C LEU A 8 -27.85 16.35 -4.39
N GLY A 9 -27.30 15.86 -3.28
CA GLY A 9 -27.92 14.81 -2.44
C GLY A 9 -28.09 13.46 -3.12
N GLY A 10 -27.28 13.17 -4.16
CA GLY A 10 -27.32 11.92 -4.92
C GLY A 10 -26.38 10.86 -4.37
N ASP A 11 -26.68 9.59 -4.67
CA ASP A 11 -25.85 8.43 -4.29
C ASP A 11 -24.84 8.03 -5.37
N VAL A 12 -25.09 8.41 -6.62
CA VAL A 12 -24.28 8.05 -7.79
C VAL A 12 -24.22 9.18 -8.81
N VAL A 13 -23.14 9.20 -9.62
CA VAL A 13 -23.04 9.99 -10.85
C VAL A 13 -22.98 9.03 -12.01
N VAL A 14 -23.79 9.30 -13.03
CA VAL A 14 -23.82 8.51 -14.27
C VAL A 14 -23.34 9.33 -15.45
N ARG A 15 -22.69 8.67 -16.40
CA ARG A 15 -22.37 9.19 -17.73
C ARG A 15 -23.18 8.39 -18.75
N HIS A 16 -23.89 9.07 -19.63
CA HIS A 16 -24.57 8.46 -20.78
C HIS A 16 -23.80 8.78 -22.05
N ASP A 17 -23.44 7.73 -22.78
CA ASP A 17 -22.84 7.85 -24.11
C ASP A 17 -23.88 7.48 -25.16
N SER A 18 -24.44 8.47 -25.80
CA SER A 18 -25.51 8.30 -26.81
C SER A 18 -25.03 7.56 -28.06
N SER A 19 -23.74 7.63 -28.40
CA SER A 19 -23.16 6.96 -29.57
C SER A 19 -23.22 5.44 -29.47
N TYR A 20 -23.16 4.92 -28.23
CA TYR A 20 -23.17 3.48 -27.95
C TYR A 20 -24.43 3.03 -27.19
N SER A 21 -25.36 3.92 -26.91
CA SER A 21 -26.52 3.66 -26.02
C SER A 21 -26.07 3.09 -24.65
N TYR A 22 -24.95 3.59 -24.15
CA TYR A 22 -24.28 3.08 -22.97
C TYR A 22 -24.36 4.07 -21.81
N THR A 23 -24.78 3.57 -20.65
CA THR A 23 -24.84 4.37 -19.41
C THR A 23 -23.99 3.71 -18.36
N LYS A 24 -23.08 4.45 -17.76
CA LYS A 24 -22.10 3.98 -16.79
C LYS A 24 -22.17 4.80 -15.52
N ILE A 25 -22.11 4.14 -14.37
CA ILE A 25 -21.83 4.80 -13.08
C ILE A 25 -20.35 5.19 -13.08
N ILE A 26 -20.08 6.47 -12.90
CA ILE A 26 -18.71 7.02 -12.90
C ILE A 26 -18.22 7.48 -11.53
N ALA A 27 -19.12 7.64 -10.57
CA ALA A 27 -18.78 7.86 -9.17
C ALA A 27 -19.93 7.42 -8.26
N MET A 28 -19.62 7.07 -7.02
CA MET A 28 -20.59 6.65 -6.00
C MET A 28 -20.07 6.98 -4.59
N ASN A 29 -20.96 6.98 -3.60
CA ASN A 29 -20.58 7.23 -2.20
C ASN A 29 -19.80 6.07 -1.59
N SER A 30 -20.26 4.85 -1.81
CA SER A 30 -19.62 3.61 -1.34
C SER A 30 -20.04 2.44 -2.22
N GLY A 31 -19.20 1.43 -2.30
CA GLY A 31 -19.50 0.22 -3.05
C GLY A 31 -18.25 -0.52 -3.50
N ILE A 32 -18.47 -1.42 -4.41
CA ILE A 32 -17.41 -2.22 -5.04
C ILE A 32 -17.34 -1.90 -6.53
N ALA A 33 -16.23 -2.29 -7.14
CA ALA A 33 -16.08 -2.29 -8.59
C ALA A 33 -15.74 -3.71 -9.07
N TYR A 34 -16.23 -4.09 -10.24
CA TYR A 34 -15.81 -5.32 -10.91
C TYR A 34 -14.85 -4.99 -12.04
N SER A 35 -13.74 -5.73 -12.14
CA SER A 35 -12.75 -5.57 -13.20
C SER A 35 -13.24 -6.14 -14.53
N TYR A 36 -13.06 -5.35 -15.60
CA TYR A 36 -13.44 -5.69 -16.97
C TYR A 36 -12.33 -5.33 -17.97
N PRO A 37 -11.15 -5.96 -17.89
CA PRO A 37 -10.09 -5.65 -18.84
C PRO A 37 -10.49 -6.07 -20.26
N ARG A 38 -9.98 -5.34 -21.24
CA ARG A 38 -10.24 -5.58 -22.65
C ARG A 38 -9.61 -6.90 -23.12
N ASP A 39 -10.38 -7.70 -23.90
CA ASP A 39 -9.90 -8.86 -24.68
C ASP A 39 -9.00 -9.86 -23.91
N GLY A 40 -9.40 -10.31 -22.74
CA GLY A 40 -8.65 -11.27 -21.96
C GLY A 40 -7.38 -10.71 -21.32
N ALA A 41 -7.08 -9.42 -21.51
CA ALA A 41 -5.99 -8.73 -20.84
C ALA A 41 -6.24 -8.62 -19.33
N THR A 42 -5.19 -8.32 -18.60
CA THR A 42 -5.30 -7.99 -17.18
C THR A 42 -5.52 -6.50 -16.98
N LEU A 43 -6.27 -6.14 -15.96
CA LEU A 43 -6.42 -4.77 -15.50
C LEU A 43 -5.20 -4.38 -14.65
N ASN A 44 -4.52 -3.32 -15.05
CA ASN A 44 -3.39 -2.79 -14.29
C ASN A 44 -3.89 -1.90 -13.15
N ILE A 45 -3.26 -2.06 -11.97
CA ILE A 45 -3.47 -1.20 -10.81
C ILE A 45 -2.18 -0.41 -10.61
N TYR A 46 -2.26 0.90 -10.74
CA TYR A 46 -1.14 1.83 -10.65
C TYR A 46 -1.06 2.41 -9.26
N GLN A 47 0.13 2.65 -8.77
CA GLN A 47 0.34 3.26 -7.46
C GLN A 47 0.01 4.75 -7.45
N ASP A 48 0.22 5.43 -8.56
CA ASP A 48 0.00 6.87 -8.71
C ASP A 48 -1.00 7.14 -9.85
N VAL A 49 -1.99 7.99 -9.59
CA VAL A 49 -3.03 8.36 -10.58
C VAL A 49 -2.44 9.05 -11.81
N ASN A 50 -1.31 9.76 -11.67
CA ASN A 50 -0.68 10.55 -12.73
C ASN A 50 0.53 9.87 -13.38
N ASN A 51 0.93 8.70 -12.90
CA ASN A 51 2.09 8.00 -13.41
C ASN A 51 1.75 6.57 -13.83
N HIS A 52 1.52 6.37 -15.11
CA HIS A 52 1.15 5.10 -15.71
C HIS A 52 2.31 4.41 -16.42
N SER A 53 3.55 4.82 -16.14
CA SER A 53 4.71 4.12 -16.70
C SER A 53 4.78 2.67 -16.21
N ILE A 54 5.38 1.80 -17.01
CA ILE A 54 5.53 0.39 -16.65
C ILE A 54 6.30 0.19 -15.34
N TYR A 55 7.16 1.13 -14.97
CA TYR A 55 7.92 1.11 -13.71
C TYR A 55 7.06 1.35 -12.47
N TYR A 56 5.92 2.01 -12.63
CA TYR A 56 4.96 2.31 -11.56
C TYR A 56 3.78 1.34 -11.51
N LYS A 57 3.72 0.43 -12.49
CA LYS A 57 2.77 -0.67 -12.44
C LYS A 57 3.16 -1.62 -11.31
N GLN A 58 2.39 -1.61 -10.25
CA GLN A 58 2.68 -2.44 -9.08
C GLN A 58 2.04 -3.82 -9.19
N THR A 59 0.75 -3.88 -9.53
CA THR A 59 0.05 -5.16 -9.67
C THR A 59 -0.96 -5.14 -10.81
N TYR A 60 -1.59 -6.26 -11.02
CA TYR A 60 -2.62 -6.44 -12.03
C TYR A 60 -3.63 -7.50 -11.59
N VAL A 61 -4.83 -7.46 -12.12
CA VAL A 61 -5.90 -8.41 -11.84
C VAL A 61 -6.56 -8.87 -13.12
N ALA A 62 -7.08 -10.10 -13.11
CA ALA A 62 -7.92 -10.59 -14.18
C ALA A 62 -9.32 -9.95 -14.13
N ARG A 63 -10.17 -10.32 -15.08
CA ARG A 63 -11.56 -9.85 -15.15
C ARG A 63 -12.44 -10.48 -14.08
N HIS A 64 -13.55 -9.79 -13.78
CA HIS A 64 -14.63 -10.21 -12.88
C HIS A 64 -14.24 -10.33 -11.41
N PHE A 65 -13.13 -9.70 -11.01
CA PHE A 65 -12.77 -9.63 -9.60
C PHE A 65 -13.34 -8.37 -8.94
N GLU A 66 -13.70 -8.53 -7.67
CA GLU A 66 -14.13 -7.44 -6.81
C GLU A 66 -12.95 -6.57 -6.40
N LEU A 67 -13.13 -5.24 -6.56
CA LEU A 67 -12.25 -4.22 -6.06
C LEU A 67 -13.03 -3.34 -5.07
N ASN A 68 -12.43 -2.95 -3.96
CA ASN A 68 -13.04 -1.98 -3.06
C ASN A 68 -12.90 -0.57 -3.66
N TYR A 69 -14.03 0.07 -3.97
CA TYR A 69 -14.06 1.43 -4.50
C TYR A 69 -13.85 2.46 -3.39
N LEU A 70 -12.90 3.36 -3.57
CA LEU A 70 -12.60 4.46 -2.65
C LEU A 70 -13.06 5.80 -3.21
N ASP A 71 -12.63 6.16 -4.41
CA ASP A 71 -13.02 7.41 -5.08
C ASP A 71 -12.92 7.32 -6.62
N THR A 72 -13.37 8.38 -7.28
CA THR A 72 -13.16 8.60 -8.70
C THR A 72 -12.21 9.77 -8.90
N GLU A 73 -11.13 9.52 -9.61
CA GLU A 73 -10.04 10.46 -9.87
C GLU A 73 -9.89 10.74 -11.36
N ARG A 74 -8.96 11.60 -11.71
CA ARG A 74 -8.68 11.96 -13.09
C ARG A 74 -7.18 11.85 -13.36
N TYR A 75 -6.84 11.12 -14.41
CA TYR A 75 -5.50 11.13 -14.94
C TYR A 75 -5.22 12.44 -15.68
N LEU A 76 -4.21 13.19 -15.24
CA LEU A 76 -3.91 14.52 -15.76
C LEU A 76 -3.31 14.48 -17.18
N GLY A 77 -2.70 13.36 -17.58
CA GLY A 77 -2.05 13.23 -18.89
C GLY A 77 -3.01 13.31 -20.09
N ASP A 78 -4.20 12.71 -20.00
CA ASP A 78 -5.20 12.72 -21.07
C ASP A 78 -6.63 12.99 -20.58
N GLY A 79 -6.80 13.22 -19.28
CA GLY A 79 -8.08 13.56 -18.69
C GLY A 79 -9.06 12.38 -18.53
N ARG A 80 -8.62 11.11 -18.77
CA ARG A 80 -9.48 9.94 -18.56
C ARG A 80 -9.87 9.78 -17.10
N GLY A 81 -11.02 9.17 -16.87
CA GLY A 81 -11.46 8.83 -15.52
C GLY A 81 -10.67 7.66 -14.97
N MET A 82 -10.29 7.76 -13.70
CA MET A 82 -9.66 6.70 -12.92
C MET A 82 -10.50 6.42 -11.69
N ILE A 83 -10.43 5.24 -11.15
CA ILE A 83 -10.91 4.97 -9.80
C ILE A 83 -9.73 4.77 -8.86
N GLU A 84 -9.85 5.30 -7.67
CA GLU A 84 -9.06 4.94 -6.51
C GLU A 84 -9.68 3.68 -5.89
N THR A 85 -8.86 2.68 -5.63
CA THR A 85 -9.36 1.37 -5.22
C THR A 85 -8.37 0.65 -4.30
N ASN A 86 -8.87 -0.29 -3.52
CA ASN A 86 -8.05 -1.32 -2.89
C ASN A 86 -8.44 -2.68 -3.45
N ILE A 87 -7.44 -3.45 -3.86
CA ILE A 87 -7.60 -4.82 -4.32
C ILE A 87 -6.73 -5.76 -3.49
N ASN A 88 -7.36 -6.47 -2.59
CA ASN A 88 -6.72 -7.46 -1.72
C ASN A 88 -5.35 -6.99 -1.17
N GLY A 89 -5.36 -5.81 -0.51
CA GLY A 89 -4.19 -5.21 0.14
C GLY A 89 -3.42 -4.20 -0.70
N PHE A 90 -3.63 -4.11 -2.02
CA PHE A 90 -2.99 -3.08 -2.83
C PHE A 90 -3.92 -1.87 -3.01
N HIS A 91 -3.51 -0.73 -2.45
CA HIS A 91 -4.14 0.56 -2.70
C HIS A 91 -3.57 1.19 -3.97
N GLY A 92 -4.42 1.59 -4.89
CA GLY A 92 -3.97 2.19 -6.14
C GLY A 92 -5.09 2.69 -7.03
N PHE A 93 -4.75 2.93 -8.28
CA PHE A 93 -5.61 3.56 -9.28
C PHE A 93 -5.72 2.69 -10.52
N THR A 94 -6.91 2.64 -11.10
CA THR A 94 -7.13 1.94 -12.35
C THR A 94 -8.11 2.70 -13.23
N ASP A 95 -8.10 2.37 -14.52
CA ASP A 95 -8.93 3.03 -15.53
C ASP A 95 -10.42 2.74 -15.29
N LEU A 96 -11.21 3.81 -15.14
CA LEU A 96 -12.66 3.76 -14.94
C LEU A 96 -13.37 3.04 -16.09
N GLU A 97 -12.82 3.07 -17.31
CA GLU A 97 -13.49 2.45 -18.48
C GLU A 97 -13.46 0.92 -18.42
N TYR A 98 -12.51 0.34 -17.67
CA TYR A 98 -12.34 -1.12 -17.52
C TYR A 98 -12.86 -1.66 -16.19
N VAL A 99 -13.70 -0.91 -15.49
CA VAL A 99 -14.38 -1.37 -14.28
C VAL A 99 -15.84 -0.96 -14.31
N ASP A 100 -16.70 -1.74 -13.66
CA ASP A 100 -18.09 -1.37 -13.44
C ASP A 100 -18.35 -1.16 -11.94
N LEU A 101 -18.88 0.02 -11.61
CA LEU A 101 -19.14 0.43 -10.23
C LEU A 101 -20.50 -0.07 -9.76
N VAL A 102 -20.52 -0.68 -8.58
CA VAL A 102 -21.71 -1.22 -7.95
C VAL A 102 -21.92 -0.59 -6.58
N PRO A 103 -22.91 0.29 -6.42
CA PRO A 103 -23.19 0.95 -5.15
C PRO A 103 -23.56 -0.06 -4.04
N SER A 104 -23.04 0.13 -2.82
CA SER A 104 -23.38 -0.69 -1.64
C SER A 104 -24.88 -0.80 -1.41
N LYS A 105 -25.66 0.23 -1.75
CA LYS A 105 -27.12 0.24 -1.64
C LYS A 105 -27.78 -0.83 -2.52
N PHE A 106 -27.23 -1.09 -3.71
CA PHE A 106 -27.76 -2.13 -4.61
C PHE A 106 -27.49 -3.51 -4.03
N ILE A 107 -26.30 -3.73 -3.50
CA ILE A 107 -25.93 -4.99 -2.83
C ILE A 107 -26.84 -5.26 -1.63
N ARG A 108 -26.97 -4.28 -0.73
CA ARG A 108 -27.78 -4.42 0.49
C ARG A 108 -29.26 -4.65 0.22
N ASN A 109 -29.80 -4.04 -0.82
CA ASN A 109 -31.22 -4.12 -1.15
C ASN A 109 -31.53 -5.25 -2.14
N GLY A 110 -30.55 -6.04 -2.56
CA GLY A 110 -30.74 -7.12 -3.55
C GLY A 110 -31.23 -6.61 -4.90
N ILE A 111 -30.78 -5.42 -5.33
CA ILE A 111 -31.19 -4.81 -6.60
C ILE A 111 -30.35 -5.42 -7.71
N ALA A 112 -31.02 -6.04 -8.69
CA ALA A 112 -30.33 -6.55 -9.87
C ALA A 112 -29.71 -5.41 -10.69
N ILE A 113 -28.49 -5.64 -11.18
CA ILE A 113 -27.77 -4.75 -12.05
C ILE A 113 -27.47 -5.44 -13.38
N THR A 114 -27.24 -4.65 -14.42
CA THR A 114 -26.80 -5.14 -15.72
C THR A 114 -25.42 -4.56 -16.01
N LEU A 115 -24.44 -5.44 -16.24
CA LEU A 115 -23.07 -5.11 -16.59
C LEU A 115 -22.75 -5.57 -18.03
N GLY A 116 -21.73 -4.99 -18.64
CA GLY A 116 -21.33 -5.31 -20.03
C GLY A 116 -22.29 -4.74 -21.07
N GLY A 117 -22.60 -5.52 -22.08
CA GLY A 117 -23.51 -5.10 -23.17
C GLY A 117 -22.85 -4.11 -24.13
N ASN A 118 -23.43 -2.94 -24.29
CA ASN A 118 -22.96 -1.92 -25.25
C ASN A 118 -21.71 -1.15 -24.76
N ASN A 119 -20.96 -1.70 -23.80
CA ASN A 119 -19.72 -1.07 -23.36
C ASN A 119 -18.69 -1.06 -24.51
N PRO A 120 -18.29 0.11 -25.03
CA PRO A 120 -17.38 0.20 -26.18
C PRO A 120 -15.94 -0.21 -25.88
N TYR A 121 -15.60 -0.40 -24.61
CA TYR A 121 -14.25 -0.69 -24.12
C TYR A 121 -14.03 -2.16 -23.81
N THR A 122 -15.08 -2.98 -23.82
CA THR A 122 -15.01 -4.42 -23.56
C THR A 122 -15.77 -5.20 -24.62
N ASN A 123 -15.34 -6.43 -24.89
CA ASN A 123 -16.07 -7.35 -25.79
C ASN A 123 -16.94 -8.35 -24.99
N GLU A 124 -17.22 -8.03 -23.73
CA GLU A 124 -18.02 -8.89 -22.86
C GLU A 124 -19.50 -8.82 -23.21
N GLY A 125 -20.19 -9.92 -23.05
CA GLY A 125 -21.64 -9.98 -23.18
C GLY A 125 -22.36 -9.21 -22.07
N THR A 126 -23.71 -9.16 -22.16
CA THR A 126 -24.54 -8.55 -21.12
C THR A 126 -24.79 -9.54 -19.98
N PHE A 127 -24.55 -9.10 -18.74
CA PHE A 127 -24.80 -9.87 -17.53
C PHE A 127 -25.78 -9.13 -16.62
N THR A 128 -26.90 -9.75 -16.31
CA THR A 128 -27.88 -9.21 -15.36
C THR A 128 -27.95 -10.14 -14.13
N PHE A 129 -27.59 -9.61 -12.98
CA PHE A 129 -27.53 -10.40 -11.74
C PHE A 129 -27.71 -9.52 -10.50
N VAL A 130 -27.98 -10.15 -9.36
CA VAL A 130 -28.01 -9.48 -8.06
C VAL A 130 -26.59 -9.50 -7.48
N PRO A 131 -25.92 -8.35 -7.35
CA PRO A 131 -24.54 -8.31 -6.91
C PRO A 131 -24.42 -8.75 -5.45
N LYS A 132 -23.33 -9.44 -5.15
CA LYS A 132 -22.94 -9.87 -3.80
C LYS A 132 -21.53 -9.34 -3.54
N GLN A 133 -21.21 -9.12 -2.28
CA GLN A 133 -19.88 -8.74 -1.84
C GLN A 133 -19.24 -9.92 -1.14
N ASN A 134 -17.96 -10.13 -1.38
CA ASN A 134 -17.17 -11.16 -0.73
C ASN A 134 -17.14 -10.94 0.79
N TYR A 135 -17.17 -12.03 1.56
CA TYR A 135 -17.13 -11.96 3.02
C TYR A 135 -16.45 -13.17 3.64
N TYR A 136 -16.10 -13.04 4.90
CA TYR A 136 -15.53 -14.10 5.73
C TYR A 136 -16.49 -14.49 6.85
N GLU A 137 -16.45 -15.76 7.25
CA GLU A 137 -17.16 -16.24 8.43
C GLU A 137 -16.33 -17.26 9.19
N ARG A 138 -16.63 -17.39 10.48
CA ARG A 138 -16.12 -18.49 11.30
C ARG A 138 -17.05 -19.68 11.15
N ARG A 139 -16.46 -20.84 10.94
CA ARG A 139 -17.18 -22.12 10.89
C ARG A 139 -16.51 -23.14 11.78
N THR A 140 -17.27 -23.80 12.64
CA THR A 140 -16.79 -24.93 13.43
C THR A 140 -16.99 -26.22 12.63
N SER A 141 -15.93 -27.01 12.46
CA SER A 141 -15.95 -28.33 11.78
C SER A 141 -15.18 -29.34 12.62
N GLY A 142 -15.90 -30.19 13.35
CA GLY A 142 -15.32 -31.09 14.33
C GLY A 142 -14.61 -30.33 15.44
N ASN A 143 -13.31 -30.60 15.64
CA ASN A 143 -12.48 -29.92 16.63
C ASN A 143 -11.79 -28.65 16.10
N TYR A 144 -12.11 -28.23 14.85
CA TYR A 144 -11.49 -27.07 14.23
C TYR A 144 -12.47 -25.89 14.19
N SER A 145 -11.98 -24.74 14.57
CA SER A 145 -12.61 -23.48 14.28
C SER A 145 -11.86 -22.86 13.10
N GLU A 146 -12.55 -22.70 11.98
CA GLU A 146 -11.96 -22.37 10.69
C GLU A 146 -12.49 -21.03 10.18
N ILE A 147 -11.61 -20.23 9.54
CA ILE A 147 -12.03 -19.08 8.77
C ILE A 147 -12.35 -19.52 7.33
N VAL A 148 -13.55 -19.17 6.89
CA VAL A 148 -14.03 -19.46 5.54
C VAL A 148 -14.21 -18.16 4.80
N TYR A 149 -13.62 -18.08 3.62
CA TYR A 149 -13.81 -16.96 2.70
C TYR A 149 -14.82 -17.32 1.63
N HIS A 150 -15.87 -16.52 1.49
CA HIS A 150 -16.88 -16.63 0.46
C HIS A 150 -16.57 -15.64 -0.66
N ILE A 151 -16.21 -16.18 -1.82
CA ILE A 151 -15.88 -15.42 -3.02
C ILE A 151 -17.01 -15.56 -4.02
N TYR A 152 -17.43 -14.45 -4.59
CA TYR A 152 -18.38 -14.41 -5.70
C TYR A 152 -17.62 -14.19 -6.99
N ARG A 153 -17.50 -15.25 -7.81
CA ARG A 153 -16.77 -15.23 -9.08
C ARG A 153 -17.72 -15.42 -10.26
N GLY A 154 -17.40 -14.70 -11.33
CA GLY A 154 -18.17 -14.80 -12.56
C GLY A 154 -19.56 -14.20 -12.49
N PHE A 155 -20.14 -13.95 -13.63
CA PHE A 155 -21.45 -13.36 -13.79
C PHE A 155 -22.36 -14.38 -14.48
N PRO A 156 -23.41 -14.83 -13.80
CA PRO A 156 -24.39 -15.71 -14.42
C PRO A 156 -25.18 -14.90 -15.45
N ALA A 157 -25.47 -15.51 -16.58
CA ALA A 157 -26.41 -14.95 -17.54
C ALA A 157 -27.81 -14.89 -16.90
N ASN A 158 -28.52 -13.75 -17.11
CA ASN A 158 -29.95 -13.61 -16.87
C ASN A 158 -30.46 -13.77 -15.40
N GLY A 159 -30.04 -12.88 -14.52
CA GLY A 159 -30.74 -12.64 -13.24
C GLY A 159 -30.45 -13.60 -12.09
N TYR A 160 -29.46 -14.47 -12.23
CA TYR A 160 -29.03 -15.37 -11.17
C TYR A 160 -28.05 -14.69 -10.20
N GLU A 161 -27.89 -15.27 -9.01
CA GLU A 161 -26.83 -14.84 -8.09
C GLU A 161 -25.46 -15.23 -8.66
N PRO A 162 -24.39 -14.42 -8.39
CA PRO A 162 -23.04 -14.78 -8.77
C PRO A 162 -22.64 -16.14 -8.19
N VAL A 163 -21.85 -16.90 -8.92
CA VAL A 163 -21.36 -18.19 -8.43
C VAL A 163 -20.53 -17.96 -7.19
N SER A 164 -20.92 -18.57 -6.08
CA SER A 164 -20.18 -18.51 -4.83
C SER A 164 -19.24 -19.69 -4.67
N GLU A 165 -18.06 -19.44 -4.19
CA GLU A 165 -17.06 -20.41 -3.77
C GLU A 165 -16.72 -20.17 -2.30
N ALA A 166 -16.66 -21.23 -1.50
CA ALA A 166 -16.29 -21.14 -0.09
C ALA A 166 -14.94 -21.82 0.12
N ILE A 167 -13.95 -21.05 0.51
CA ILE A 167 -12.56 -21.49 0.71
C ILE A 167 -12.23 -21.47 2.19
N VAL A 168 -11.83 -22.61 2.76
CA VAL A 168 -11.32 -22.71 4.13
C VAL A 168 -9.86 -22.31 4.13
N ILE A 169 -9.53 -21.14 4.65
CA ILE A 169 -8.20 -20.56 4.49
C ILE A 169 -7.26 -20.79 5.69
N GLY A 170 -7.76 -21.29 6.82
CA GLY A 170 -6.95 -21.60 8.00
C GLY A 170 -7.76 -21.63 9.29
N PRO A 171 -7.08 -21.74 10.45
CA PRO A 171 -7.72 -21.60 11.75
C PRO A 171 -8.31 -20.20 11.93
N ALA A 172 -9.52 -20.12 12.50
CA ALA A 172 -10.15 -18.85 12.80
C ALA A 172 -9.49 -18.19 14.02
N PRO A 173 -9.23 -16.87 13.98
CA PRO A 173 -8.78 -16.14 15.16
C PRO A 173 -9.86 -16.11 16.23
N SER A 174 -9.44 -15.98 17.49
CA SER A 174 -10.36 -15.93 18.66
C SER A 174 -11.37 -14.79 18.56
N ASP A 175 -10.98 -13.67 17.99
CA ASP A 175 -11.80 -12.46 17.85
C ASP A 175 -12.93 -12.60 16.82
N MET A 176 -12.92 -13.67 16.06
CA MET A 176 -13.93 -13.95 15.05
C MET A 176 -15.10 -14.74 15.63
N ASN A 177 -16.27 -14.14 15.70
CA ASN A 177 -17.47 -14.77 16.24
C ASN A 177 -18.20 -15.63 15.21
N GLU A 178 -18.75 -16.77 15.65
CA GLU A 178 -19.56 -17.64 14.80
C GLU A 178 -20.88 -16.98 14.41
N GLY A 179 -21.32 -17.18 13.18
CA GLY A 179 -22.57 -16.61 12.64
C GLY A 179 -22.48 -15.13 12.25
N VAL A 180 -21.32 -14.51 12.37
CA VAL A 180 -21.07 -13.12 11.97
C VAL A 180 -20.33 -13.08 10.64
N LYS A 181 -20.81 -12.24 9.72
CA LYS A 181 -20.09 -11.94 8.47
C LYS A 181 -19.08 -10.82 8.73
N TYR A 182 -17.86 -11.06 8.27
CA TYR A 182 -16.79 -10.08 8.28
C TYR A 182 -16.35 -9.74 6.86
N TYR A 183 -15.97 -8.51 6.65
CA TYR A 183 -15.50 -8.01 5.35
C TYR A 183 -14.05 -7.59 5.46
N SER A 184 -13.28 -7.80 4.40
CA SER A 184 -11.89 -7.36 4.34
C SER A 184 -11.52 -7.06 2.90
N TYR A 185 -10.88 -5.93 2.66
CA TYR A 185 -10.37 -5.55 1.35
C TYR A 185 -8.89 -5.94 1.15
N ASP A 186 -8.23 -6.48 2.20
CA ASP A 186 -6.81 -6.85 2.20
C ASP A 186 -6.54 -8.27 2.71
N GLY A 187 -7.56 -8.94 3.26
CA GLY A 187 -7.41 -10.25 3.89
C GLY A 187 -6.71 -10.23 5.25
N VAL A 188 -6.46 -9.04 5.80
CA VAL A 188 -5.73 -8.81 7.05
C VAL A 188 -6.55 -8.01 8.05
N ASN A 189 -7.14 -6.91 7.63
CA ASN A 189 -7.99 -6.07 8.47
C ASN A 189 -9.46 -6.44 8.24
N PHE A 190 -10.14 -6.88 9.30
CA PHE A 190 -11.50 -7.39 9.24
C PHE A 190 -12.50 -6.42 9.84
N TYR A 191 -13.61 -6.23 9.16
CA TYR A 191 -14.67 -5.27 9.48
C TYR A 191 -16.00 -5.99 9.66
N SER A 192 -16.83 -5.49 10.58
CA SER A 192 -18.17 -6.03 10.80
C SER A 192 -19.24 -5.49 9.83
N ASP A 193 -18.86 -4.54 8.98
CA ASP A 193 -19.75 -3.96 7.97
C ASP A 193 -19.12 -3.95 6.57
N SER A 194 -19.98 -4.00 5.57
CA SER A 194 -19.60 -4.07 4.15
C SER A 194 -19.05 -2.76 3.57
N ASP A 195 -19.15 -1.66 4.29
CA ASP A 195 -18.58 -0.35 3.90
C ASP A 195 -17.22 -0.09 4.58
N PHE A 196 -16.68 -1.09 5.30
CA PHE A 196 -15.37 -1.06 5.97
C PHE A 196 -15.19 0.09 6.97
N LYS A 197 -16.26 0.44 7.73
CA LYS A 197 -16.24 1.53 8.70
C LYS A 197 -15.86 1.08 10.11
N ASN A 198 -16.27 -0.14 10.49
CA ASN A 198 -16.11 -0.66 11.83
C ASN A 198 -15.11 -1.83 11.83
N LYS A 199 -13.83 -1.48 12.00
CA LYS A 199 -12.77 -2.49 12.13
C LYS A 199 -12.99 -3.33 13.39
N SER A 200 -13.00 -4.66 13.23
CA SER A 200 -13.22 -5.62 14.31
C SER A 200 -11.89 -6.16 14.86
N PHE A 201 -11.03 -6.64 13.98
CA PHE A 201 -9.73 -7.19 14.37
C PHE A 201 -8.75 -7.18 13.19
N THR A 202 -7.49 -7.50 13.51
CA THR A 202 -6.43 -7.75 12.51
C THR A 202 -5.99 -9.20 12.63
N TYR A 203 -5.88 -9.91 11.51
CA TYR A 203 -5.44 -11.30 11.46
C TYR A 203 -4.59 -11.54 10.23
N TYR A 204 -3.38 -12.04 10.42
CA TYR A 204 -2.50 -12.51 9.35
C TYR A 204 -2.63 -14.02 9.24
N ASN A 205 -3.15 -14.53 8.13
CA ASN A 205 -3.20 -15.97 7.90
C ASN A 205 -1.79 -16.55 7.86
N TYR A 206 -1.48 -17.44 8.79
CA TYR A 206 -0.12 -17.96 8.96
C TYR A 206 0.47 -18.54 7.67
N TYR A 207 -0.24 -19.40 6.96
CA TYR A 207 0.29 -20.05 5.76
C TYR A 207 0.43 -19.07 4.59
N GLN A 208 -0.44 -18.09 4.49
CA GLN A 208 -0.39 -17.06 3.45
C GLN A 208 0.80 -16.11 3.64
N PHE A 209 1.08 -15.79 4.90
CA PHE A 209 2.13 -14.83 5.25
C PHE A 209 3.43 -15.48 5.76
N LEU A 210 3.50 -16.81 5.82
CA LEU A 210 4.73 -17.53 6.13
C LEU A 210 5.77 -17.30 5.02
N PRO A 211 6.96 -16.78 5.34
CA PRO A 211 8.03 -16.62 4.36
C PRO A 211 8.45 -17.95 3.73
N LEU A 212 8.65 -17.97 2.42
CA LEU A 212 9.13 -19.15 1.71
C LEU A 212 10.51 -19.62 2.21
N ARG A 213 11.31 -18.68 2.77
CA ARG A 213 12.58 -19.00 3.44
C ARG A 213 12.37 -19.61 4.82
N SER A 214 11.67 -20.75 4.85
CA SER A 214 11.37 -21.52 6.07
C SER A 214 11.40 -23.01 5.78
N LYS A 215 11.43 -23.81 6.83
CA LYS A 215 11.33 -25.27 6.75
C LYS A 215 9.94 -25.71 7.25
N THR A 216 9.35 -26.65 6.56
CA THR A 216 8.14 -27.35 7.06
C THR A 216 8.52 -28.54 7.94
N ASN A 217 7.65 -28.88 8.87
CA ASN A 217 7.69 -30.14 9.64
C ASN A 217 6.86 -31.26 8.97
N ILE A 218 6.23 -30.96 7.83
CA ILE A 218 5.44 -31.93 7.08
C ILE A 218 6.37 -32.96 6.43
N SER A 219 6.11 -34.24 6.67
CA SER A 219 6.87 -35.31 6.06
C SER A 219 6.42 -35.60 4.61
N ALA A 220 7.30 -36.26 3.83
CA ALA A 220 6.99 -36.71 2.47
C ALA A 220 5.72 -37.57 2.42
N ASP A 221 5.49 -38.41 3.45
CA ASP A 221 4.34 -39.31 3.52
C ASP A 221 3.00 -38.53 3.67
N ILE A 222 3.01 -37.41 4.37
CA ILE A 222 1.82 -36.53 4.49
C ILE A 222 1.50 -35.92 3.14
N PHE A 223 2.49 -35.40 2.39
CA PHE A 223 2.28 -34.92 1.03
C PHE A 223 1.71 -36.02 0.10
N ASN A 224 2.30 -37.21 0.17
CA ASN A 224 1.81 -38.36 -0.61
C ASN A 224 0.40 -38.77 -0.19
N SER A 225 0.07 -38.72 1.10
CA SER A 225 -1.28 -38.98 1.63
C SER A 225 -2.28 -37.97 1.10
N TYR A 226 -1.97 -36.65 1.14
CA TYR A 226 -2.83 -35.60 0.61
C TYR A 226 -3.18 -35.84 -0.87
N ILE A 227 -2.18 -36.16 -1.69
CA ILE A 227 -2.33 -36.29 -3.14
C ILE A 227 -2.93 -37.64 -3.55
N SER A 228 -2.94 -38.64 -2.66
CA SER A 228 -3.39 -39.99 -2.96
C SER A 228 -4.84 -40.10 -3.42
N LYS A 229 -5.69 -39.14 -3.01
CA LYS A 229 -7.10 -39.03 -3.41
C LYS A 229 -7.34 -38.66 -4.89
N TYR A 230 -6.26 -38.27 -5.61
CA TYR A 230 -6.31 -37.87 -7.02
C TYR A 230 -5.64 -38.98 -7.89
N ASP A 231 -6.43 -39.89 -8.45
CA ASP A 231 -5.94 -41.11 -9.10
C ASP A 231 -4.96 -40.86 -10.24
N ASN A 232 -5.15 -39.84 -11.05
CA ASN A 232 -4.33 -39.51 -12.22
C ASN A 232 -3.27 -38.46 -11.95
N SER A 233 -2.98 -38.14 -10.69
CA SER A 233 -2.02 -37.11 -10.33
C SER A 233 -0.57 -37.56 -10.57
N VAL A 234 0.19 -36.78 -11.33
CA VAL A 234 1.65 -37.00 -11.51
C VAL A 234 2.45 -36.62 -10.25
N MET A 235 1.81 -36.01 -9.25
CA MET A 235 2.44 -35.66 -7.96
C MET A 235 2.45 -36.85 -6.98
N ARG A 236 1.80 -37.97 -7.28
CA ARG A 236 1.80 -39.17 -6.42
C ARG A 236 3.23 -39.69 -6.21
N GLY A 237 3.60 -39.94 -4.96
CA GLY A 237 4.93 -40.45 -4.62
C GLY A 237 6.05 -39.39 -4.70
N THR A 238 5.74 -38.15 -5.00
CA THR A 238 6.76 -37.11 -5.18
C THR A 238 7.03 -36.26 -3.94
N GLY A 239 6.40 -36.57 -2.80
CA GLY A 239 6.53 -35.78 -1.58
C GLY A 239 8.00 -35.51 -1.17
N GLN A 240 8.88 -36.51 -1.32
CA GLN A 240 10.30 -36.33 -1.00
C GLN A 240 11.01 -35.33 -1.92
N THR A 241 10.59 -35.21 -3.17
CA THR A 241 11.13 -34.19 -4.11
C THR A 241 10.97 -32.76 -3.59
N PHE A 242 9.87 -32.47 -2.94
CA PHE A 242 9.63 -31.12 -2.39
C PHE A 242 10.46 -30.86 -1.13
N ILE A 243 10.66 -31.90 -0.28
CA ILE A 243 11.57 -31.82 0.87
C ILE A 243 13.03 -31.63 0.40
N ASP A 244 13.44 -32.33 -0.63
CA ASP A 244 14.78 -32.18 -1.21
C ASP A 244 15.00 -30.80 -1.81
N ALA A 245 13.99 -30.27 -2.50
CA ALA A 245 14.01 -28.89 -3.02
C ALA A 245 14.09 -27.84 -1.91
N GLN A 246 13.36 -28.04 -0.79
CA GLN A 246 13.47 -27.18 0.39
C GLN A 246 14.90 -27.19 0.94
N ASN A 247 15.46 -28.36 1.17
CA ASN A 247 16.80 -28.52 1.75
C ASN A 247 17.88 -27.91 0.86
N LYS A 248 17.68 -27.94 -0.46
CA LYS A 248 18.64 -27.43 -1.44
C LYS A 248 18.47 -25.93 -1.73
N TYR A 249 17.27 -25.51 -1.96
CA TYR A 249 16.97 -24.15 -2.46
C TYR A 249 16.35 -23.24 -1.42
N GLY A 250 16.06 -23.75 -0.22
CA GLY A 250 15.48 -22.95 0.86
C GLY A 250 14.07 -22.45 0.59
N ILE A 251 13.29 -23.15 -0.22
CA ILE A 251 11.88 -22.85 -0.46
C ILE A 251 11.03 -23.85 0.33
N ASN A 252 10.20 -23.35 1.22
CA ASN A 252 9.34 -24.15 2.10
C ASN A 252 8.58 -25.22 1.32
N ALA A 253 8.77 -26.50 1.68
CA ALA A 253 8.20 -27.62 0.91
C ALA A 253 6.68 -27.68 0.97
N LEU A 254 6.05 -27.27 2.09
CA LEU A 254 4.60 -27.22 2.22
C LEU A 254 4.01 -26.19 1.25
N LEU A 255 4.58 -24.98 1.24
CA LEU A 255 4.10 -23.91 0.36
C LEU A 255 4.38 -24.23 -1.11
N LEU A 256 5.54 -24.81 -1.43
CA LEU A 256 5.89 -25.21 -2.80
C LEU A 256 4.99 -26.34 -3.31
N PHE A 257 4.67 -27.33 -2.45
CA PHE A 257 3.75 -28.41 -2.80
C PHE A 257 2.34 -27.90 -3.01
N ALA A 258 1.85 -27.02 -2.10
CA ALA A 258 0.55 -26.39 -2.21
C ALA A 258 0.43 -25.52 -3.48
N MET A 259 1.50 -24.80 -3.84
CA MET A 259 1.58 -24.05 -5.10
C MET A 259 1.49 -24.99 -6.30
N ALA A 260 2.27 -26.09 -6.33
CA ALA A 260 2.21 -27.08 -7.40
C ALA A 260 0.81 -27.70 -7.54
N ALA A 261 0.17 -28.03 -6.42
CA ALA A 261 -1.19 -28.55 -6.39
C ALA A 261 -2.20 -27.54 -6.94
N HIS A 262 -2.09 -26.27 -6.57
CA HIS A 262 -2.97 -25.21 -7.07
C HIS A 262 -2.82 -25.02 -8.58
N GLU A 263 -1.60 -24.78 -9.07
CA GLU A 263 -1.31 -24.45 -10.46
C GLU A 263 -1.61 -25.60 -11.44
N SER A 264 -1.53 -26.85 -10.97
CA SER A 264 -1.69 -28.04 -11.81
C SER A 264 -3.04 -28.76 -11.61
N GLY A 265 -3.96 -28.22 -10.83
CA GLY A 265 -5.18 -28.94 -10.45
C GLY A 265 -4.86 -30.24 -9.72
N ASN A 266 -4.01 -30.20 -8.72
CA ASN A 266 -3.47 -31.34 -7.97
C ASN A 266 -2.72 -32.33 -8.85
N GLY A 267 -1.98 -31.85 -9.84
CA GLY A 267 -1.16 -32.67 -10.73
C GLY A 267 -1.95 -33.44 -11.81
N THR A 268 -3.23 -33.05 -12.05
CA THR A 268 -4.11 -33.74 -13.00
C THR A 268 -4.33 -32.96 -14.29
N SER A 269 -3.90 -31.70 -14.37
CA SER A 269 -4.06 -30.89 -15.57
C SER A 269 -3.35 -31.48 -16.79
N GLY A 270 -3.76 -31.09 -18.00
CA GLY A 270 -3.17 -31.55 -19.24
C GLY A 270 -1.67 -31.23 -19.36
N TYR A 271 -1.22 -30.09 -18.82
CA TYR A 271 0.20 -29.76 -18.78
C TYR A 271 0.97 -30.61 -17.76
N ALA A 272 0.37 -30.88 -16.61
CA ALA A 272 0.98 -31.75 -15.61
C ALA A 272 1.14 -33.16 -16.15
N THR A 273 0.07 -33.77 -16.63
CA THR A 273 0.05 -35.18 -17.02
C THR A 273 0.84 -35.50 -18.30
N LYS A 274 0.86 -34.58 -19.29
CA LYS A 274 1.54 -34.81 -20.56
C LYS A 274 2.96 -34.27 -20.63
N ARG A 275 3.32 -33.31 -19.73
CA ARG A 275 4.56 -32.55 -19.81
C ARG A 275 5.33 -32.45 -18.48
N ASN A 276 4.84 -33.07 -17.41
CA ASN A 276 5.34 -32.87 -16.02
C ASN A 276 5.45 -31.40 -15.62
N ASN A 277 4.63 -30.53 -16.21
CA ASN A 277 4.66 -29.08 -15.98
C ASN A 277 3.62 -28.71 -14.94
N LEU A 278 4.05 -28.62 -13.67
CA LEU A 278 3.17 -28.33 -12.53
C LEU A 278 2.88 -26.85 -12.32
N PHE A 279 3.64 -25.93 -12.94
CA PHE A 279 3.56 -24.51 -12.66
C PHE A 279 3.22 -23.66 -13.90
N GLY A 280 2.74 -24.28 -14.98
CA GLY A 280 2.37 -23.56 -16.19
C GLY A 280 3.52 -22.88 -16.93
N TRP A 281 4.76 -23.40 -16.84
CA TRP A 281 5.91 -22.80 -17.50
C TRP A 281 5.69 -22.67 -19.01
N ASN A 282 5.85 -21.44 -19.53
CA ASN A 282 5.64 -21.08 -20.94
C ASN A 282 4.27 -21.49 -21.49
N ALA A 283 3.28 -21.71 -20.63
CA ALA A 283 1.91 -21.92 -21.07
C ALA A 283 1.33 -20.54 -21.48
N VAL A 284 1.00 -20.39 -22.76
CA VAL A 284 0.34 -19.21 -23.29
C VAL A 284 -1.00 -19.63 -23.91
N ASP A 285 -2.05 -18.87 -23.63
CA ASP A 285 -3.40 -19.18 -24.09
C ASP A 285 -3.50 -19.26 -25.61
N ALA A 286 -2.68 -18.45 -26.31
CA ALA A 286 -2.65 -18.40 -27.76
C ALA A 286 -2.03 -19.65 -28.43
N ASP A 287 -1.12 -20.36 -27.76
CA ASP A 287 -0.51 -21.59 -28.25
C ASP A 287 -0.11 -22.53 -27.11
N PRO A 288 -1.02 -23.44 -26.73
CA PRO A 288 -0.75 -24.44 -25.70
C PRO A 288 0.47 -25.36 -25.95
N ASN A 289 0.95 -25.39 -27.20
CA ASN A 289 2.11 -26.24 -27.56
C ASN A 289 3.45 -25.63 -27.15
N GLN A 290 3.50 -24.35 -26.80
CA GLN A 290 4.71 -23.69 -26.28
C GLN A 290 5.01 -24.03 -24.83
N ALA A 291 4.07 -24.62 -24.08
CA ALA A 291 4.29 -25.00 -22.70
C ALA A 291 5.50 -25.96 -22.57
N THR A 292 6.39 -25.65 -21.63
CA THR A 292 7.60 -26.42 -21.37
C THR A 292 7.27 -27.88 -20.98
N SER A 293 8.03 -28.83 -21.54
CA SER A 293 8.00 -30.22 -21.13
C SER A 293 9.23 -30.54 -20.28
N PHE A 294 9.00 -31.11 -19.10
CA PHE A 294 10.07 -31.55 -18.20
C PHE A 294 10.23 -33.06 -18.27
N SER A 295 11.46 -33.55 -18.09
CA SER A 295 11.76 -34.98 -18.10
C SER A 295 11.15 -35.71 -16.90
N SER A 296 10.87 -34.99 -15.80
CA SER A 296 10.19 -35.50 -14.61
C SER A 296 9.60 -34.39 -13.80
N VAL A 297 8.70 -34.73 -12.87
CA VAL A 297 8.18 -33.83 -11.84
C VAL A 297 9.32 -33.21 -11.00
N ALA A 298 10.35 -34.01 -10.68
CA ALA A 298 11.49 -33.53 -9.90
C ALA A 298 12.27 -32.42 -10.62
N VAL A 299 12.45 -32.52 -11.94
CA VAL A 299 13.10 -31.47 -12.73
C VAL A 299 12.25 -30.19 -12.74
N CYS A 300 10.93 -30.32 -12.87
CA CYS A 300 10.02 -29.20 -12.82
C CYS A 300 10.05 -28.49 -11.47
N VAL A 301 10.00 -29.21 -10.36
CA VAL A 301 10.04 -28.67 -8.98
C VAL A 301 11.37 -27.97 -8.72
N ASN A 302 12.49 -28.57 -9.12
CA ASN A 302 13.82 -27.96 -8.98
C ASN A 302 13.96 -26.68 -9.80
N GLN A 303 13.40 -26.63 -11.01
CA GLN A 303 13.38 -25.46 -11.86
C GLN A 303 12.55 -24.33 -11.21
N GLN A 304 11.40 -24.68 -10.66
CA GLN A 304 10.55 -23.69 -9.96
C GLN A 304 11.25 -23.13 -8.73
N ALA A 305 11.77 -23.99 -7.84
CA ALA A 305 12.38 -23.56 -6.58
C ALA A 305 13.74 -22.86 -6.81
N GLY A 306 14.58 -23.43 -7.68
CA GLY A 306 15.97 -22.98 -7.88
C GLY A 306 16.13 -21.84 -8.87
N VAL A 307 15.17 -21.61 -9.77
CA VAL A 307 15.26 -20.58 -10.82
C VAL A 307 14.16 -19.54 -10.70
N ASN A 308 12.89 -19.93 -10.84
CA ASN A 308 11.80 -18.95 -10.92
C ASN A 308 11.59 -18.20 -9.60
N LEU A 309 11.44 -18.94 -8.50
CA LEU A 309 11.17 -18.34 -7.20
C LEU A 309 12.34 -17.54 -6.64
N ARG A 310 13.57 -17.76 -7.15
CA ARG A 310 14.74 -16.96 -6.73
C ARG A 310 14.52 -15.47 -6.84
N GLY A 311 13.95 -14.98 -7.95
CA GLY A 311 13.66 -13.57 -8.11
C GLY A 311 12.58 -13.05 -7.16
N PHE A 312 11.60 -13.90 -6.84
CA PHE A 312 10.52 -13.51 -5.91
C PHE A 312 10.94 -13.50 -4.43
N VAL A 313 12.07 -14.10 -4.09
CA VAL A 313 12.63 -14.12 -2.73
C VAL A 313 13.99 -13.43 -2.63
N ASP A 314 14.33 -12.60 -3.60
CA ASP A 314 15.59 -11.82 -3.64
C ASP A 314 15.29 -10.34 -3.54
N VAL A 315 15.72 -9.70 -2.45
CA VAL A 315 15.47 -8.26 -2.18
C VAL A 315 15.98 -7.34 -3.29
N THR A 316 16.86 -7.80 -4.16
CA THR A 316 17.41 -7.00 -5.27
C THR A 316 16.65 -7.15 -6.59
N ASP A 317 15.65 -8.04 -6.66
CA ASP A 317 14.82 -8.25 -7.86
C ASP A 317 13.56 -7.37 -7.82
N GLY A 318 13.18 -6.81 -8.95
CA GLY A 318 11.95 -6.02 -9.08
C GLY A 318 10.64 -6.81 -8.89
N ARG A 319 10.70 -8.14 -8.77
CA ARG A 319 9.55 -9.00 -8.45
C ARG A 319 9.37 -9.24 -6.96
N PHE A 320 10.32 -8.82 -6.14
CA PHE A 320 10.30 -9.03 -4.71
C PHE A 320 9.39 -8.01 -4.00
N PHE A 321 8.40 -8.49 -3.26
CA PHE A 321 7.45 -7.71 -2.45
C PHE A 321 7.22 -8.37 -1.08
N SER A 322 8.22 -8.90 -0.44
CA SER A 322 8.23 -9.87 0.66
C SER A 322 8.28 -11.32 0.16
N SER A 323 8.82 -12.21 0.99
CA SER A 323 9.09 -13.60 0.58
C SER A 323 7.96 -14.58 0.91
N SER A 324 6.76 -14.10 1.26
CA SER A 324 5.58 -14.93 1.52
C SER A 324 4.69 -15.05 0.27
N LEU A 325 3.70 -15.94 0.28
CA LEU A 325 2.67 -15.98 -0.77
C LEU A 325 1.95 -14.64 -0.88
N GLY A 326 1.54 -14.11 0.27
CA GLY A 326 1.03 -12.76 0.44
C GLY A 326 -0.33 -12.51 -0.22
N ASN A 327 -0.57 -11.24 -0.50
CA ASN A 327 -1.75 -10.70 -1.15
C ASN A 327 -1.34 -9.74 -2.29
N LYS A 328 -2.20 -8.86 -2.77
CA LYS A 328 -1.81 -7.89 -3.81
C LYS A 328 -0.93 -6.74 -3.28
N GLY A 329 -0.94 -6.47 -1.98
CA GLY A 329 -0.10 -5.45 -1.35
C GLY A 329 1.31 -5.95 -1.00
N SER A 330 1.46 -7.23 -0.67
CA SER A 330 2.73 -7.81 -0.21
C SER A 330 2.86 -9.28 -0.61
N GLY A 331 4.06 -9.73 -0.83
CA GLY A 331 4.39 -11.11 -1.18
C GLY A 331 4.42 -11.39 -2.67
N LEU A 332 4.49 -12.67 -3.02
CA LEU A 332 4.60 -13.14 -4.40
C LEU A 332 3.41 -12.69 -5.25
N ASN A 333 2.20 -12.70 -4.69
CA ASN A 333 0.97 -12.43 -5.42
C ASN A 333 0.92 -11.03 -6.05
N VAL A 334 1.74 -10.10 -5.61
CA VAL A 334 1.85 -8.77 -6.25
C VAL A 334 2.20 -8.91 -7.73
N LYS A 335 3.11 -9.83 -8.07
CA LYS A 335 3.65 -10.02 -9.44
C LYS A 335 3.46 -11.42 -10.02
N TYR A 336 3.10 -12.41 -9.23
CA TYR A 336 3.07 -13.81 -9.68
C TYR A 336 1.77 -14.12 -10.43
N ALA A 337 0.63 -13.79 -9.87
CA ALA A 337 -0.67 -14.15 -10.44
C ALA A 337 -1.57 -12.94 -10.69
N SER A 338 -2.50 -13.05 -11.63
CA SER A 338 -3.58 -12.06 -11.85
C SER A 338 -4.78 -12.26 -10.93
N ASP A 339 -4.89 -13.44 -10.30
CA ASP A 339 -5.88 -13.71 -9.27
C ASP A 339 -5.47 -13.01 -7.96
N PRO A 340 -6.29 -12.09 -7.44
CA PRO A 340 -5.97 -11.41 -6.19
C PRO A 340 -5.97 -12.34 -4.97
N TYR A 341 -6.61 -13.50 -5.04
CA TYR A 341 -6.75 -14.45 -3.94
C TYR A 341 -5.80 -15.65 -4.04
N TRP A 342 -4.95 -15.70 -5.06
CA TRP A 342 -3.99 -16.78 -5.32
C TRP A 342 -3.18 -17.20 -4.08
N GLY A 343 -2.65 -16.24 -3.32
CA GLY A 343 -1.87 -16.55 -2.10
C GLY A 343 -2.73 -17.20 -1.01
N MET A 344 -3.98 -16.79 -0.88
CA MET A 344 -4.95 -17.33 0.07
C MET A 344 -5.40 -18.75 -0.34
N GLU A 345 -5.57 -19.00 -1.62
CA GLU A 345 -5.96 -20.31 -2.16
C GLU A 345 -4.87 -21.36 -1.94
N ILE A 346 -3.60 -20.99 -2.14
CA ILE A 346 -2.46 -21.85 -1.83
C ILE A 346 -2.34 -22.09 -0.32
N ALA A 347 -2.55 -21.04 0.50
CA ALA A 347 -2.60 -21.17 1.95
C ALA A 347 -3.68 -22.14 2.42
N SER A 348 -4.85 -22.13 1.75
CA SER A 348 -5.92 -23.11 1.99
C SER A 348 -5.44 -24.54 1.78
N ILE A 349 -4.74 -24.82 0.69
CA ILE A 349 -4.18 -26.15 0.41
C ILE A 349 -3.13 -26.53 1.46
N ALA A 350 -2.23 -25.60 1.81
CA ALA A 350 -1.23 -25.81 2.85
C ALA A 350 -1.87 -26.18 4.20
N TYR A 351 -2.92 -25.46 4.59
CA TYR A 351 -3.70 -25.78 5.80
C TYR A 351 -4.34 -27.17 5.72
N GLN A 352 -4.93 -27.57 4.59
CA GLN A 352 -5.53 -28.90 4.42
C GLN A 352 -4.48 -30.00 4.53
N ILE A 353 -3.26 -29.78 4.04
CA ILE A 353 -2.14 -30.72 4.18
C ILE A 353 -1.72 -30.82 5.66
N ASP A 354 -1.56 -29.69 6.34
CA ASP A 354 -1.15 -29.67 7.75
C ASP A 354 -2.18 -30.34 8.67
N LYS A 355 -3.48 -30.26 8.33
CA LYS A 355 -4.53 -31.03 9.05
C LYS A 355 -4.30 -32.55 9.03
N LEU A 356 -3.63 -33.09 8.03
CA LEU A 356 -3.27 -34.51 7.96
C LEU A 356 -2.07 -34.85 8.87
N SER A 357 -1.25 -33.86 9.24
CA SER A 357 -0.06 -34.03 10.06
C SER A 357 -0.30 -33.92 11.57
N LYS A 358 -1.53 -33.63 11.99
CA LYS A 358 -1.88 -33.37 13.39
C LYS A 358 -1.42 -34.48 14.33
N ASN A 359 -0.88 -34.07 15.48
CA ASN A 359 -0.54 -34.99 16.53
C ASN A 359 -1.80 -35.55 17.27
N LYS A 360 -1.59 -36.45 18.22
CA LYS A 360 -2.69 -37.07 19.00
C LYS A 360 -3.55 -36.07 19.78
N ASN A 361 -2.99 -34.88 20.08
CA ASN A 361 -3.68 -33.81 20.79
C ASN A 361 -4.41 -32.84 19.82
N GLY A 362 -4.38 -33.10 18.51
CA GLY A 362 -5.01 -32.25 17.51
C GLY A 362 -4.17 -31.03 17.08
N THR A 363 -2.95 -30.90 17.58
CA THR A 363 -2.04 -29.80 17.21
C THR A 363 -1.51 -30.00 15.81
N LEU A 364 -1.58 -28.96 14.98
CA LEU A 364 -1.03 -28.90 13.64
C LEU A 364 0.51 -28.82 13.71
N SER A 365 1.20 -29.46 12.76
CA SER A 365 2.67 -29.55 12.81
C SER A 365 3.37 -28.24 12.40
N ASP A 366 2.76 -27.49 11.47
CA ASP A 366 3.38 -26.29 10.91
C ASP A 366 2.68 -25.00 11.36
N TYR A 367 1.40 -25.04 11.70
CA TYR A 367 0.69 -23.82 12.12
C TYR A 367 1.34 -23.18 13.33
N ASN A 368 1.75 -21.90 13.20
CA ASN A 368 2.48 -21.14 14.22
C ASN A 368 3.78 -21.84 14.71
N TYR A 369 4.42 -22.65 13.85
CA TYR A 369 5.72 -23.23 14.18
C TYR A 369 6.82 -22.17 14.29
N TYR A 370 6.70 -21.10 13.50
CA TYR A 370 7.55 -19.90 13.60
C TYR A 370 6.76 -18.73 14.16
N SER A 371 7.44 -17.86 14.90
CA SER A 371 6.98 -16.48 15.07
C SER A 371 7.20 -15.72 13.78
N LEU A 372 6.21 -14.94 13.38
CA LEU A 372 6.29 -14.05 12.23
C LEU A 372 6.25 -12.60 12.70
N SER A 373 7.15 -11.78 12.19
CA SER A 373 7.21 -10.36 12.48
C SER A 373 7.12 -9.52 11.22
N LEU A 374 6.30 -8.49 11.29
CA LEU A 374 6.12 -7.49 10.25
C LEU A 374 7.10 -6.35 10.48
N ILE A 375 7.83 -5.96 9.44
CA ILE A 375 8.65 -4.76 9.45
C ILE A 375 7.74 -3.58 9.08
N ASN A 376 7.59 -2.64 10.01
CA ASN A 376 6.62 -1.55 9.90
C ASN A 376 7.19 -0.26 9.30
N LYS A 377 8.43 -0.30 8.78
CA LYS A 377 9.12 0.83 8.16
C LYS A 377 9.87 0.40 6.89
N PHE A 378 10.16 1.37 6.03
CA PHE A 378 10.99 1.18 4.84
C PHE A 378 12.47 1.44 5.14
N ASP A 379 13.34 0.97 4.26
CA ASP A 379 14.80 1.20 4.30
C ASP A 379 15.51 0.72 5.57
N ILE A 380 14.93 -0.29 6.23
CA ILE A 380 15.51 -0.84 7.46
C ILE A 380 16.76 -1.66 7.13
N PRO A 381 17.92 -1.37 7.75
CA PRO A 381 19.12 -2.14 7.54
C PRO A 381 19.00 -3.52 8.18
N VAL A 382 19.25 -4.55 7.37
CA VAL A 382 19.37 -5.94 7.82
C VAL A 382 20.85 -6.22 8.03
N LYS A 383 21.22 -6.50 9.26
CA LYS A 383 22.61 -6.59 9.73
C LYS A 383 23.14 -8.01 9.78
N GLN A 384 24.44 -8.15 9.61
CA GLN A 384 25.12 -9.45 9.75
C GLN A 384 25.22 -9.90 11.21
N GLU A 385 25.38 -8.97 12.14
CA GLU A 385 25.50 -9.20 13.57
C GLU A 385 24.55 -8.25 14.33
N PRO A 386 24.16 -8.56 15.58
CA PRO A 386 23.19 -7.77 16.35
C PRO A 386 23.80 -6.46 16.91
N SER A 387 24.28 -5.59 16.06
CA SER A 387 24.83 -4.28 16.43
C SER A 387 24.71 -3.27 15.33
N ASP A 388 24.62 -1.96 15.67
CA ASP A 388 24.52 -0.85 14.71
C ASP A 388 25.75 -0.74 13.83
N GLY A 389 26.93 -0.98 14.39
CA GLY A 389 28.22 -0.93 13.67
C GLY A 389 28.46 -2.13 12.73
N SER A 390 27.61 -3.15 12.79
CA SER A 390 27.76 -4.33 11.95
C SER A 390 27.50 -4.03 10.48
N LYS A 391 28.06 -4.85 9.60
CA LYS A 391 27.82 -4.82 8.17
C LYS A 391 26.33 -4.92 7.86
N THR A 392 25.84 -3.99 7.06
CA THR A 392 24.50 -4.12 6.45
C THR A 392 24.60 -5.07 5.28
N LEU A 393 23.84 -6.17 5.35
CA LEU A 393 23.76 -7.18 4.28
C LEU A 393 22.90 -6.64 3.12
N TYR A 394 21.76 -6.07 3.45
CA TYR A 394 20.83 -5.40 2.56
C TYR A 394 19.91 -4.50 3.40
N THR A 395 19.18 -3.64 2.74
CA THR A 395 18.06 -2.91 3.35
C THR A 395 16.76 -3.57 2.98
N THR A 396 15.76 -3.48 3.84
CA THR A 396 14.40 -3.83 3.48
C THR A 396 13.95 -2.93 2.35
N GLN A 397 12.91 -3.33 1.68
CA GLN A 397 12.42 -2.61 0.51
C GLN A 397 12.17 -1.14 0.80
N TYR A 398 12.53 -0.30 -0.15
CA TYR A 398 12.52 1.13 -0.05
C TYR A 398 11.52 1.77 -1.02
N GLY A 399 11.07 2.95 -0.63
CA GLY A 399 10.29 3.83 -1.46
C GLY A 399 8.79 3.57 -1.44
N PRO A 400 8.04 4.40 -2.16
CA PRO A 400 6.58 4.40 -2.15
C PRO A 400 5.96 3.20 -2.88
N HIS A 401 6.77 2.22 -3.30
CA HIS A 401 6.31 1.08 -4.09
C HIS A 401 5.73 -0.05 -3.24
N TYR A 402 5.87 0.00 -1.92
CA TYR A 402 5.42 -1.06 -1.00
C TYR A 402 4.35 -0.50 -0.06
N GLN A 403 3.15 -1.03 -0.16
CA GLN A 403 2.01 -0.60 0.63
C GLN A 403 1.84 -1.41 1.90
N GLU A 404 2.32 -2.67 1.87
CA GLU A 404 2.34 -3.58 2.99
C GLU A 404 3.77 -3.83 3.45
N GLY A 405 3.91 -4.22 4.70
CA GLY A 405 5.20 -4.46 5.29
C GLY A 405 5.86 -5.75 4.81
N PHE A 406 7.14 -5.81 5.05
CA PHE A 406 7.99 -6.97 4.82
C PHE A 406 7.87 -7.93 6.01
N ILE A 407 7.55 -9.21 5.75
CA ILE A 407 7.38 -10.20 6.81
C ILE A 407 8.62 -11.09 6.89
N VAL A 408 9.09 -11.32 8.12
CA VAL A 408 10.26 -12.15 8.42
C VAL A 408 9.90 -13.22 9.44
N ILE A 409 10.68 -14.31 9.42
CA ILE A 409 10.68 -15.29 10.50
C ILE A 409 11.51 -14.74 11.64
N ASP A 410 10.89 -14.61 12.80
CA ASP A 410 11.50 -14.23 14.06
C ASP A 410 12.09 -15.48 14.73
N LEU A 411 13.40 -15.50 14.85
CA LEU A 411 14.17 -16.61 15.45
C LEU A 411 14.60 -16.32 16.90
N GLY A 412 14.08 -15.22 17.47
CA GLY A 412 14.33 -14.79 18.84
C GLY A 412 15.19 -13.54 18.96
N THR A 413 15.15 -12.92 20.13
CA THR A 413 15.78 -11.62 20.40
C THR A 413 17.18 -11.78 20.96
N GLN A 414 18.10 -10.91 20.53
CA GLN A 414 19.46 -10.81 21.03
C GLN A 414 19.81 -9.34 21.30
N GLY A 415 19.75 -8.92 22.55
CA GLY A 415 19.84 -7.50 22.95
C GLY A 415 18.67 -6.70 22.37
N SER A 416 18.97 -5.59 21.69
CA SER A 416 17.99 -4.77 20.96
C SER A 416 17.67 -5.28 19.55
N TYR A 417 18.20 -6.44 19.16
CA TYR A 417 18.04 -7.01 17.84
C TYR A 417 17.25 -8.30 17.85
N THR A 418 16.46 -8.53 16.82
CA THR A 418 15.80 -9.81 16.54
C THR A 418 16.59 -10.53 15.45
N LYS A 419 16.93 -11.79 15.73
CA LYS A 419 17.50 -12.71 14.75
C LYS A 419 16.41 -13.13 13.78
N VAL A 420 16.68 -13.05 12.49
CA VAL A 420 15.70 -13.39 11.42
C VAL A 420 16.32 -14.32 10.40
N GLN A 421 15.47 -15.08 9.71
CA GLN A 421 15.89 -15.82 8.54
C GLN A 421 16.08 -14.86 7.36
N SER A 422 17.28 -14.81 6.79
CA SER A 422 17.59 -13.94 5.66
C SER A 422 16.81 -14.36 4.40
N THR A 423 16.25 -13.40 3.67
CA THR A 423 15.61 -13.68 2.37
C THR A 423 16.62 -14.07 1.31
N ASN A 424 17.78 -13.42 1.29
CA ASN A 424 18.87 -13.77 0.38
C ASN A 424 19.79 -14.82 1.04
N PRO A 425 20.29 -15.78 0.27
CA PRO A 425 21.35 -16.68 0.76
C PRO A 425 22.59 -15.88 1.16
N ILE A 426 23.24 -16.27 2.24
CA ILE A 426 24.51 -15.71 2.69
C ILE A 426 25.63 -16.71 2.36
N ASP A 427 26.70 -16.24 1.72
CA ASP A 427 27.86 -17.06 1.40
C ASP A 427 28.81 -17.24 2.59
N GLU A 428 29.88 -18.02 2.39
CA GLU A 428 30.90 -18.30 3.41
C GLU A 428 31.69 -17.07 3.85
N ASN A 429 31.68 -16.01 3.03
CA ASN A 429 32.35 -14.74 3.33
C ASN A 429 31.39 -13.70 3.99
N GLY A 430 30.15 -14.11 4.29
CA GLY A 430 29.12 -13.23 4.87
C GLY A 430 28.58 -12.20 3.87
N ASN A 431 28.55 -12.51 2.57
CA ASN A 431 27.90 -11.68 1.56
C ASN A 431 26.60 -12.34 1.09
N ILE A 432 25.63 -11.50 0.72
CA ILE A 432 24.42 -12.01 0.09
C ILE A 432 24.67 -12.47 -1.34
N LYS A 433 24.02 -13.57 -1.72
CA LYS A 433 23.92 -14.00 -3.11
C LYS A 433 22.62 -13.48 -3.70
N THR A 434 22.67 -12.98 -4.94
CA THR A 434 21.52 -12.43 -5.64
C THR A 434 21.17 -13.25 -6.89
N HIS A 435 19.96 -13.13 -7.38
CA HIS A 435 19.53 -13.76 -8.63
C HIS A 435 20.30 -13.24 -9.87
N ARG A 436 20.88 -12.03 -9.78
CA ARG A 436 21.67 -11.39 -10.86
C ARG A 436 23.07 -11.96 -11.03
N THR A 437 23.53 -12.84 -10.13
CA THR A 437 24.79 -13.56 -10.35
C THR A 437 24.63 -14.35 -11.65
N PRO A 438 25.46 -14.13 -12.71
CA PRO A 438 25.16 -14.59 -14.05
C PRO A 438 24.94 -16.10 -14.09
N ILE A 439 23.77 -16.52 -14.55
CA ILE A 439 23.60 -17.84 -15.12
C ILE A 439 24.25 -17.72 -16.50
N THR A 440 25.39 -18.35 -16.71
CA THR A 440 26.02 -18.41 -18.05
C THR A 440 24.99 -18.91 -19.05
N THR A 441 24.68 -18.08 -20.04
CA THR A 441 23.74 -18.35 -21.11
C THR A 441 24.06 -19.71 -21.73
N GLY A 442 23.11 -20.66 -21.66
CA GLY A 442 23.17 -21.94 -22.31
C GLY A 442 23.03 -23.19 -21.43
N ASN A 443 23.20 -23.09 -20.12
CA ASN A 443 22.92 -24.17 -19.19
C ASN A 443 21.90 -23.65 -18.15
N LEU A 444 20.65 -24.02 -18.29
CA LEU A 444 19.63 -23.95 -17.28
C LEU A 444 19.97 -24.92 -16.12
N ASN A 445 21.19 -24.84 -15.59
CA ASN A 445 21.55 -25.59 -14.42
C ASN A 445 21.26 -24.72 -13.20
N PRO A 446 20.11 -24.89 -12.50
CA PRO A 446 19.70 -24.11 -11.37
C PRO A 446 20.64 -24.25 -10.16
N ILE A 447 21.63 -25.14 -10.27
CA ILE A 447 22.34 -25.80 -9.19
C ILE A 447 23.29 -24.86 -8.44
N SER A 448 23.92 -23.89 -9.10
CA SER A 448 25.00 -23.13 -8.43
C SER A 448 24.55 -21.84 -7.73
N TYR A 449 23.38 -21.33 -8.00
CA TYR A 449 22.94 -20.00 -7.54
C TYR A 449 21.68 -19.98 -6.68
N GLY A 450 20.90 -21.08 -6.70
CA GLY A 450 19.66 -21.19 -5.92
C GLY A 450 19.84 -21.83 -4.55
N GLU A 451 21.02 -22.35 -4.24
CA GLU A 451 21.28 -23.06 -2.98
C GLU A 451 21.20 -22.14 -1.78
N TYR A 452 20.53 -22.63 -0.74
CA TYR A 452 20.26 -21.88 0.47
C TYR A 452 20.62 -22.71 1.70
N ASP A 453 21.50 -22.19 2.51
CA ASP A 453 21.89 -22.78 3.79
C ASP A 453 21.14 -22.04 4.90
N PHE A 454 20.22 -22.70 5.57
CA PHE A 454 19.37 -22.11 6.62
C PHE A 454 20.17 -21.70 7.86
N ASP A 455 21.20 -22.42 8.21
CA ASP A 455 21.99 -22.16 9.42
C ASP A 455 22.91 -20.95 9.24
N ARG A 456 23.44 -20.79 8.03
CA ARG A 456 24.29 -19.66 7.66
C ARG A 456 23.48 -18.43 7.26
N SER A 457 22.33 -18.61 6.63
CA SER A 457 21.54 -17.50 6.10
C SER A 457 20.64 -16.88 7.18
N VAL A 458 21.26 -16.40 8.24
CA VAL A 458 20.62 -15.65 9.33
C VAL A 458 21.12 -14.22 9.37
N ALA A 459 20.27 -13.31 9.83
CA ALA A 459 20.55 -11.88 9.88
C ALA A 459 19.88 -11.25 11.11
N TYR A 460 20.08 -9.96 11.31
CA TYR A 460 19.58 -9.26 12.48
C TYR A 460 18.90 -7.95 12.06
N ILE A 461 17.77 -7.66 12.71
CA ILE A 461 17.01 -6.42 12.54
C ILE A 461 16.81 -5.82 13.92
N ASN A 462 16.95 -4.50 14.07
CA ASN A 462 16.64 -3.85 15.34
C ASN A 462 15.15 -4.10 15.66
N SER A 463 14.89 -4.64 16.87
CA SER A 463 13.56 -5.10 17.29
C SER A 463 12.50 -4.00 17.30
N GLU A 464 12.90 -2.74 17.42
CA GLU A 464 11.98 -1.58 17.35
C GLU A 464 11.23 -1.45 16.02
N TYR A 465 11.77 -2.03 14.94
CA TYR A 465 11.15 -2.01 13.60
C TYR A 465 10.24 -3.21 13.35
N LEU A 466 10.02 -4.05 14.34
CA LEU A 466 9.29 -5.30 14.19
C LEU A 466 8.00 -5.28 15.01
N THR A 467 6.93 -5.75 14.40
CA THR A 467 5.66 -6.05 15.06
C THR A 467 5.37 -7.53 14.90
N VAL A 468 5.23 -8.26 15.98
CA VAL A 468 4.88 -9.68 15.96
C VAL A 468 3.44 -9.82 15.47
N ILE A 469 3.24 -10.55 14.38
CA ILE A 469 1.92 -10.79 13.77
C ILE A 469 1.40 -12.22 14.01
N ASN A 470 2.30 -13.19 14.18
CA ASN A 470 1.97 -14.55 14.63
C ASN A 470 3.04 -14.99 15.64
N LYS A 471 2.61 -15.58 16.72
CA LYS A 471 3.52 -16.12 17.73
C LYS A 471 3.71 -17.62 17.52
N LYS A 472 4.94 -18.08 17.68
CA LYS A 472 5.24 -19.50 17.73
C LYS A 472 4.41 -20.17 18.82
N ASN A 473 3.92 -21.38 18.53
CA ASN A 473 3.29 -22.23 19.55
C ASN A 473 4.36 -22.71 20.53
N ASP A 474 4.76 -21.88 21.48
CA ASP A 474 5.63 -22.33 22.55
C ASP A 474 4.86 -23.28 23.48
N VAL A 475 5.52 -24.36 23.83
CA VAL A 475 5.13 -25.25 24.91
C VAL A 475 4.80 -24.38 26.14
N ILE A 476 3.56 -24.46 26.56
CA ILE A 476 2.94 -23.82 27.70
C ILE A 476 3.95 -23.37 28.77
N VAL A 477 4.36 -22.12 28.72
CA VAL A 477 4.63 -21.38 29.95
C VAL A 477 3.29 -20.72 30.25
N ASP A 478 2.79 -20.92 31.42
CA ASP A 478 1.59 -20.28 31.96
C ASP A 478 1.68 -18.76 31.70
N VAL A 479 1.21 -18.31 30.57
CA VAL A 479 0.93 -16.92 30.33
C VAL A 479 -0.49 -16.75 30.85
N PRO A 480 -0.71 -15.85 31.81
CA PRO A 480 -2.06 -15.60 32.31
C PRO A 480 -2.96 -15.30 31.09
N ASP A 481 -4.11 -15.97 31.05
CA ASP A 481 -5.19 -15.70 30.08
C ASP A 481 -5.34 -14.20 29.92
N LYS A 482 -4.76 -13.63 28.84
CA LYS A 482 -5.22 -12.40 28.19
C LYS A 482 -4.14 -11.80 27.31
N GLU A 483 -4.40 -11.76 26.03
CA GLU A 483 -3.71 -10.84 25.12
C GLU A 483 -4.03 -9.41 25.53
N LEU A 484 -3.04 -8.76 26.15
CA LEU A 484 -3.10 -7.33 26.38
C LEU A 484 -3.02 -6.64 25.03
N SER A 485 -3.98 -5.82 24.70
CA SER A 485 -4.00 -5.05 23.47
C SER A 485 -4.18 -3.57 23.75
N PHE A 486 -3.51 -2.74 22.95
CA PHE A 486 -3.67 -1.31 23.04
C PHE A 486 -4.98 -0.88 22.37
N MET A 487 -5.78 -0.10 23.09
CA MET A 487 -7.03 0.47 22.60
C MET A 487 -7.01 1.99 22.74
N GLN A 488 -7.43 2.67 21.69
CA GLN A 488 -7.59 4.13 21.70
C GLN A 488 -8.81 4.57 20.89
N LYS A 489 -9.36 5.72 21.23
CA LYS A 489 -10.46 6.36 20.51
C LYS A 489 -10.43 7.86 20.76
N ILE A 490 -10.54 8.65 19.72
CA ILE A 490 -10.77 10.08 19.81
C ILE A 490 -12.29 10.32 19.94
N ASN A 491 -12.70 11.04 20.97
CA ASN A 491 -14.08 11.47 21.18
C ASN A 491 -14.33 12.85 20.58
N SER A 492 -13.40 13.80 20.83
CA SER A 492 -13.42 15.14 20.25
C SER A 492 -12.00 15.57 19.87
N LEU A 493 -11.90 16.35 18.83
CA LEU A 493 -10.70 17.05 18.38
C LEU A 493 -11.15 18.37 17.77
N ASN A 494 -10.69 19.48 18.35
CA ASN A 494 -10.96 20.82 17.86
C ASN A 494 -9.78 21.76 18.12
N VAL A 495 -9.83 22.95 17.57
CA VAL A 495 -8.86 24.01 17.86
C VAL A 495 -9.62 25.26 18.29
N GLU A 496 -9.35 25.69 19.51
CA GLU A 496 -9.91 26.92 20.08
C GLU A 496 -8.81 27.72 20.75
N ASN A 497 -8.85 29.03 20.62
CA ASN A 497 -7.89 29.98 21.24
C ASN A 497 -6.42 29.58 20.98
N ASN A 498 -6.12 29.09 19.78
CA ASN A 498 -4.78 28.65 19.33
C ASN A 498 -4.25 27.43 20.10
N VAL A 499 -5.14 26.62 20.61
CA VAL A 499 -4.84 25.37 21.32
C VAL A 499 -5.58 24.21 20.64
N ILE A 500 -4.90 23.13 20.38
CA ILE A 500 -5.50 21.88 19.94
C ILE A 500 -6.01 21.15 21.18
N HIS A 501 -7.31 20.92 21.24
CA HIS A 501 -7.97 20.17 22.30
C HIS A 501 -8.31 18.77 21.82
N ILE A 502 -7.90 17.76 22.55
CA ILE A 502 -8.23 16.36 22.24
C ILE A 502 -8.78 15.69 23.49
N ASP A 503 -9.97 15.12 23.37
CA ASP A 503 -10.52 14.20 24.36
C ASP A 503 -10.64 12.80 23.74
N GLY A 504 -10.35 11.79 24.52
CA GLY A 504 -10.37 10.44 24.04
C GLY A 504 -10.37 9.38 25.12
N LEU A 505 -10.28 8.15 24.68
CA LEU A 505 -10.06 6.98 25.52
C LEU A 505 -8.75 6.32 25.09
N ALA A 506 -7.94 5.89 26.07
CA ALA A 506 -6.75 5.07 25.80
C ALA A 506 -6.51 4.12 26.97
N PHE A 507 -6.37 2.84 26.68
CA PHE A 507 -6.19 1.83 27.71
C PHE A 507 -5.57 0.54 27.15
N ILE A 508 -5.11 -0.29 28.08
CA ILE A 508 -4.64 -1.64 27.81
C ILE A 508 -5.83 -2.60 28.04
N LYS A 509 -6.42 -3.11 26.96
CA LYS A 509 -7.49 -4.11 27.03
C LYS A 509 -6.94 -5.40 27.64
N GLY A 510 -7.71 -6.04 28.52
CA GLY A 510 -7.27 -7.20 29.28
C GLY A 510 -6.60 -6.86 30.60
N MET A 511 -6.52 -5.57 30.97
CA MET A 511 -5.94 -5.10 32.22
C MET A 511 -6.85 -4.05 32.87
N SER A 512 -7.24 -4.26 34.12
CA SER A 512 -8.13 -3.32 34.84
C SER A 512 -7.44 -1.97 35.04
N ALA A 513 -8.15 -0.90 34.75
CA ALA A 513 -7.76 0.50 34.91
C ALA A 513 -8.61 1.14 36.04
N SER A 514 -8.57 0.58 37.22
CA SER A 514 -9.41 0.97 38.38
C SER A 514 -8.72 1.86 39.41
N ASN A 515 -7.41 2.04 39.28
CA ASN A 515 -6.62 2.86 40.21
C ASN A 515 -5.89 3.98 39.44
N LEU A 516 -6.30 5.23 39.64
CA LEU A 516 -5.74 6.38 38.98
C LEU A 516 -4.24 6.58 39.23
N ASP A 517 -3.75 6.25 40.44
CA ASP A 517 -2.32 6.42 40.78
C ASP A 517 -1.38 5.54 39.96
N LYS A 518 -1.92 4.50 39.32
CA LYS A 518 -1.17 3.55 38.52
C LYS A 518 -1.28 3.81 37.01
N ILE A 519 -2.07 4.82 36.61
CA ILE A 519 -2.37 5.07 35.21
C ILE A 519 -1.82 6.42 34.81
N SER A 520 -1.11 6.45 33.70
CA SER A 520 -0.72 7.67 33.03
C SER A 520 -0.86 7.52 31.52
N ILE A 521 -1.35 8.55 30.88
CA ILE A 521 -1.56 8.62 29.44
C ILE A 521 -0.78 9.82 28.92
N TYR A 522 -0.05 9.63 27.81
CA TYR A 522 0.76 10.68 27.19
C TYR A 522 0.44 10.76 25.70
N ILE A 523 0.55 11.95 25.14
CA ILE A 523 0.58 12.18 23.70
C ILE A 523 1.99 12.63 23.33
N ASN A 524 2.61 11.90 22.42
CA ASN A 524 3.92 12.22 21.85
C ASN A 524 3.72 12.81 20.46
N THR A 525 4.30 13.97 20.19
CA THR A 525 4.43 14.53 18.85
C THR A 525 5.70 14.01 18.22
N ILE A 526 5.57 13.43 17.04
CA ILE A 526 6.67 12.84 16.29
C ILE A 526 6.82 13.61 14.99
N ASP A 527 7.99 14.16 14.75
CA ASP A 527 8.32 14.75 13.46
C ASP A 527 8.33 13.65 12.38
N ASN A 528 7.55 13.85 11.33
CA ASN A 528 7.38 12.84 10.28
C ASN A 528 8.62 12.67 9.39
N LEU A 529 9.57 13.60 9.43
CA LEU A 529 10.82 13.55 8.68
C LEU A 529 11.92 12.85 9.48
N SER A 530 12.27 13.39 10.66
CA SER A 530 13.35 12.85 11.51
C SER A 530 12.94 11.57 12.24
N LYS A 531 11.63 11.35 12.44
CA LYS A 531 11.04 10.28 13.27
C LYS A 531 11.35 10.42 14.76
N GLU A 532 11.82 11.57 15.17
CA GLU A 532 12.11 11.86 16.58
C GLU A 532 10.85 12.36 17.31
N VAL A 533 10.76 12.06 18.60
CA VAL A 533 9.75 12.64 19.49
C VAL A 533 10.17 14.07 19.77
N ILE A 534 9.41 15.04 19.29
CA ILE A 534 9.69 16.47 19.49
C ILE A 534 9.19 16.91 20.87
N LYS A 535 8.02 16.44 21.25
CA LYS A 535 7.42 16.81 22.55
C LYS A 535 6.52 15.70 23.08
N THR A 536 6.54 15.55 24.41
CA THR A 536 5.66 14.64 25.14
C THR A 536 4.74 15.45 26.04
N TYR A 537 3.45 15.24 25.90
CA TYR A 537 2.43 15.87 26.75
C TYR A 537 1.82 14.85 27.67
N LYS A 538 1.78 15.15 28.96
CA LYS A 538 1.03 14.37 29.94
C LYS A 538 -0.43 14.78 29.90
N THR A 539 -1.34 13.85 29.72
CA THR A 539 -2.78 14.12 29.65
C THR A 539 -3.40 14.21 31.05
N THR A 540 -4.56 14.81 31.13
CA THR A 540 -5.44 14.70 32.32
C THR A 540 -6.27 13.44 32.18
N VAL A 541 -6.10 12.49 33.10
CA VAL A 541 -6.87 11.23 33.10
C VAL A 541 -8.12 11.40 33.97
N SER A 542 -9.26 10.94 33.48
CA SER A 542 -10.57 11.05 34.15
C SER A 542 -11.35 9.74 34.12
N GLU A 543 -12.44 9.72 34.91
CA GLU A 543 -13.34 8.57 34.96
C GLU A 543 -14.12 8.42 33.65
N PHE A 544 -14.35 7.18 33.28
CA PHE A 544 -15.17 6.79 32.15
C PHE A 544 -16.39 5.99 32.61
N ASP A 545 -17.55 6.55 32.37
CA ASP A 545 -18.86 5.94 32.71
C ASP A 545 -19.45 5.22 31.50
N GLY A 546 -18.69 4.33 30.91
CA GLY A 546 -19.05 3.74 29.62
C GLY A 546 -19.28 2.25 29.63
N ILE A 547 -19.59 1.75 28.44
CA ILE A 547 -19.96 0.36 28.16
C ILE A 547 -18.76 -0.59 28.38
N SER A 548 -19.03 -1.81 28.82
CA SER A 548 -18.07 -2.92 28.88
C SER A 548 -17.42 -3.16 27.51
N PHE A 549 -16.10 -3.37 27.49
CA PHE A 549 -15.35 -3.68 26.27
C PHE A 549 -15.30 -5.18 25.95
N GLY A 550 -16.28 -5.93 26.46
CA GLY A 550 -16.47 -7.35 26.16
C GLY A 550 -15.57 -8.30 26.95
N ASP A 551 -14.98 -7.83 28.03
CA ASP A 551 -14.22 -8.63 29.01
C ASP A 551 -14.67 -8.36 30.45
N THR A 552 -14.03 -9.02 31.43
CA THR A 552 -14.39 -8.91 32.84
C THR A 552 -13.64 -7.80 33.59
N HIS A 553 -12.90 -6.94 32.87
CA HIS A 553 -12.05 -5.92 33.49
C HIS A 553 -12.81 -4.61 33.73
N THR A 554 -12.35 -3.88 34.73
CA THR A 554 -12.90 -2.57 35.07
C THR A 554 -12.04 -1.49 34.43
N TYR A 555 -12.63 -0.72 33.52
CA TYR A 555 -11.95 0.37 32.79
C TYR A 555 -12.45 1.74 33.27
N LYS A 556 -12.17 2.06 34.52
CA LYS A 556 -12.66 3.28 35.14
C LYS A 556 -11.88 4.54 34.71
N TYR A 557 -10.54 4.44 34.70
CA TYR A 557 -9.65 5.58 34.44
C TYR A 557 -8.96 5.44 33.08
N ILE A 558 -9.74 5.60 32.00
CA ILE A 558 -9.29 5.44 30.62
C ILE A 558 -9.58 6.65 29.74
N ALA A 559 -10.40 7.59 30.23
CA ALA A 559 -10.67 8.83 29.52
C ALA A 559 -9.51 9.80 29.75
N TYR A 560 -9.16 10.54 28.72
CA TYR A 560 -8.14 11.57 28.80
C TYR A 560 -8.54 12.83 28.07
N SER A 561 -7.99 13.97 28.53
CA SER A 561 -8.04 15.25 27.83
C SER A 561 -6.64 15.85 27.76
N ILE A 562 -6.37 16.58 26.70
CA ILE A 562 -5.09 17.24 26.45
C ILE A 562 -5.28 18.54 25.67
N ASP A 563 -4.47 19.53 26.06
CA ASP A 563 -4.34 20.82 25.43
C ASP A 563 -2.91 20.96 24.88
N MET A 564 -2.80 21.20 23.58
CA MET A 564 -1.51 21.38 22.90
C MET A 564 -1.51 22.74 22.19
N PRO A 565 -0.72 23.71 22.65
CA PRO A 565 -0.62 25.01 22.00
C PRO A 565 -0.09 24.90 20.58
N LEU A 566 -0.67 25.65 19.64
CA LEU A 566 -0.16 25.69 18.25
C LEU A 566 1.28 26.18 18.18
N SER A 567 1.70 27.04 19.11
CA SER A 567 3.08 27.53 19.22
C SER A 567 4.13 26.46 19.52
N ASP A 568 3.72 25.25 19.86
CA ASP A 568 4.62 24.11 20.11
C ASP A 568 5.04 23.40 18.82
N PHE A 569 4.51 23.80 17.67
CA PHE A 569 4.77 23.19 16.38
C PHE A 569 5.43 24.19 15.46
N ASP A 570 6.69 23.96 15.15
CA ASP A 570 7.43 24.67 14.11
C ASP A 570 6.92 24.24 12.71
N GLU A 571 7.46 24.84 11.66
CA GLU A 571 7.14 24.41 10.29
C GLU A 571 7.54 22.96 10.07
N GLY A 572 6.57 22.12 9.66
CA GLY A 572 6.82 20.68 9.49
C GLY A 572 5.56 19.83 9.36
N SER A 573 5.74 18.55 9.51
CA SER A 573 4.66 17.56 9.52
C SER A 573 4.85 16.63 10.71
N TYR A 574 3.82 16.51 11.52
CA TYR A 574 3.85 15.78 12.78
C TYR A 574 2.77 14.73 12.84
N SER A 575 3.08 13.58 13.39
CA SER A 575 2.11 12.58 13.80
C SER A 575 1.98 12.55 15.31
N LEU A 576 0.81 12.11 15.77
CA LEU A 576 0.52 11.98 17.19
C LEU A 576 0.50 10.49 17.57
N LYS A 577 1.20 10.16 18.65
CA LYS A 577 1.22 8.82 19.23
C LYS A 577 0.73 8.89 20.66
N VAL A 578 -0.26 8.08 21.02
CA VAL A 578 -0.73 7.97 22.38
C VAL A 578 -0.10 6.78 23.07
N SER A 579 0.41 6.96 24.29
CA SER A 579 0.94 5.90 25.13
C SER A 579 0.21 5.85 26.46
N VAL A 580 0.02 4.64 26.96
CA VAL A 580 -0.62 4.33 28.25
C VAL A 580 0.35 3.53 29.09
N ASN A 581 0.62 4.00 30.29
CA ASN A 581 1.24 3.18 31.33
C ASN A 581 0.16 2.81 32.35
N ASN A 582 0.01 1.53 32.64
CA ASN A 582 -0.89 1.01 33.64
C ASN A 582 -0.11 -0.03 34.49
N ASP A 583 0.18 0.30 35.75
CA ASP A 583 0.90 -0.55 36.71
C ASP A 583 2.24 -1.08 36.17
N GLY A 584 2.99 -0.24 35.45
CA GLY A 584 4.29 -0.58 34.86
C GLY A 584 4.26 -1.23 33.49
N TYR A 585 3.08 -1.58 32.97
CA TYR A 585 2.90 -2.03 31.58
C TYR A 585 2.67 -0.83 30.66
N GLU A 586 3.54 -0.67 29.68
CA GLU A 586 3.44 0.43 28.73
C GLU A 586 3.05 -0.07 27.33
N TYR A 587 2.00 0.53 26.79
CA TYR A 587 1.55 0.30 25.42
C TYR A 587 1.34 1.62 24.69
N ALA A 588 1.64 1.65 23.43
CA ALA A 588 1.49 2.86 22.63
C ALA A 588 1.08 2.53 21.20
N GLY A 589 0.38 3.47 20.58
CA GLY A 589 -0.05 3.38 19.19
C GLY A 589 -0.24 4.75 18.57
N GLU A 590 -0.33 4.81 17.25
CA GLU A 590 -0.66 6.04 16.54
C GLU A 590 -2.04 6.55 17.01
N LEU A 591 -2.14 7.83 17.26
CA LEU A 591 -3.43 8.45 17.50
C LEU A 591 -4.20 8.51 16.20
N SER A 592 -5.28 7.76 16.09
CA SER A 592 -6.01 7.57 14.84
C SER A 592 -7.52 7.68 15.03
N SER A 593 -8.22 8.09 13.97
CA SER A 593 -9.67 8.16 13.96
C SER A 593 -10.22 7.93 12.56
N THR A 594 -11.27 7.12 12.45
CA THR A 594 -12.07 6.97 11.22
C THR A 594 -13.16 8.03 11.08
N LYS A 595 -13.27 8.94 12.05
CA LYS A 595 -14.24 10.04 12.01
C LYS A 595 -13.65 11.20 11.21
N PHE A 596 -14.04 11.32 9.97
CA PHE A 596 -13.61 12.41 9.07
C PHE A 596 -14.08 13.81 9.49
N GLU A 597 -14.95 13.92 10.46
CA GLU A 597 -15.32 15.21 11.07
C GLU A 597 -14.14 15.89 11.75
N PHE A 598 -13.11 15.12 12.16
CA PHE A 598 -11.86 15.66 12.69
C PHE A 598 -10.81 15.94 11.60
N ALA A 599 -11.14 15.71 10.32
CA ALA A 599 -10.26 15.98 9.21
C ALA A 599 -10.43 17.40 8.68
N ASN A 600 -9.30 17.99 8.21
CA ASN A 600 -9.26 19.28 7.56
C ASN A 600 -9.64 20.47 8.47
N ILE A 601 -9.26 20.44 9.74
CA ILE A 601 -9.25 21.63 10.57
C ILE A 601 -8.08 22.50 10.13
N ASN A 602 -8.36 23.70 9.64
CA ASN A 602 -7.35 24.66 9.21
C ASN A 602 -7.45 25.90 10.09
N VAL A 603 -6.33 26.29 10.67
CA VAL A 603 -6.20 27.47 11.53
C VAL A 603 -4.94 28.22 11.17
N SER A 604 -5.02 29.57 11.15
CA SER A 604 -3.86 30.43 10.96
C SER A 604 -3.52 31.12 12.28
N TYR A 605 -2.27 31.05 12.72
CA TYR A 605 -1.79 31.67 13.95
C TYR A 605 -0.30 32.01 13.82
N ASN A 606 0.10 33.21 14.23
CA ASN A 606 1.50 33.69 14.21
C ASN A 606 2.21 33.43 12.86
N GLU A 607 1.61 33.86 11.76
CA GLU A 607 2.13 33.71 10.40
C GLU A 607 2.35 32.24 9.97
N MET A 608 1.71 31.31 10.63
CA MET A 608 1.70 29.89 10.32
C MET A 608 0.28 29.40 10.03
N ASN A 609 0.16 28.53 9.04
CA ASN A 609 -1.04 27.73 8.80
C ASN A 609 -0.87 26.37 9.46
N TYR A 610 -1.85 25.97 10.24
CA TYR A 610 -1.94 24.66 10.87
C TYR A 610 -3.07 23.89 10.25
N ARG A 611 -2.77 22.72 9.74
CA ARG A 611 -3.76 21.81 9.18
C ARG A 611 -3.74 20.50 9.94
N ILE A 612 -4.82 20.21 10.65
CA ILE A 612 -5.01 18.93 11.27
C ILE A 612 -5.80 18.05 10.30
N LYS A 613 -5.26 16.92 9.96
CA LYS A 613 -5.85 15.99 9.02
C LYS A 613 -5.80 14.55 9.53
N ILE A 614 -6.67 13.72 8.98
CA ILE A 614 -6.59 12.27 9.13
C ILE A 614 -5.92 11.72 7.88
N ASN A 615 -4.76 11.12 8.05
CA ASN A 615 -4.03 10.49 6.98
C ASN A 615 -4.52 9.05 6.78
N THR A 616 -5.34 8.83 5.77
CA THR A 616 -5.93 7.52 5.46
C THR A 616 -4.89 6.51 4.96
N TYR A 617 -3.76 6.99 4.48
CA TYR A 617 -2.65 6.17 4.01
C TYR A 617 -1.90 5.48 5.16
N TYR A 618 -1.89 6.10 6.35
CA TYR A 618 -1.25 5.58 7.55
C TYR A 618 -2.29 5.22 8.62
N ASN A 619 -3.19 4.28 8.32
CA ASN A 619 -4.19 3.77 9.26
C ASN A 619 -5.03 4.86 9.96
N TYR A 620 -5.49 5.86 9.19
CA TYR A 620 -6.29 6.97 9.70
C TYR A 620 -5.62 7.77 10.83
N ARG A 621 -4.30 7.86 10.78
CA ARG A 621 -3.48 8.60 11.73
C ARG A 621 -3.81 10.09 11.71
N VAL A 622 -3.89 10.70 12.89
CA VAL A 622 -3.99 12.14 13.02
C VAL A 622 -2.61 12.77 12.76
N GLU A 623 -2.57 13.71 11.84
CA GLU A 623 -1.38 14.48 11.50
C GLU A 623 -1.63 15.97 11.63
N ILE A 624 -0.60 16.69 12.06
CA ILE A 624 -0.56 18.14 12.09
C ILE A 624 0.46 18.57 11.05
N GLU A 625 0.02 19.28 10.04
CA GLU A 625 0.89 19.95 9.07
C GLU A 625 0.94 21.43 9.43
N THR A 626 2.14 21.96 9.52
CA THR A 626 2.39 23.36 9.76
C THR A 626 3.17 23.93 8.60
N GLU A 627 2.73 25.05 8.10
CA GLU A 627 3.31 25.74 6.96
C GLU A 627 3.36 27.21 7.33
N SER A 628 4.56 27.83 7.23
CA SER A 628 4.64 29.29 7.27
C SER A 628 3.63 29.82 6.26
N ILE A 629 2.78 30.73 6.66
CA ILE A 629 1.92 31.42 5.70
C ILE A 629 2.90 32.17 4.79
N PRO A 630 3.09 31.78 3.52
CA PRO A 630 3.47 32.75 2.55
C PRO A 630 2.29 33.71 2.55
N GLU A 631 2.48 34.91 2.95
CA GLU A 631 1.44 35.92 2.97
C GLU A 631 0.74 35.84 1.62
N ILE A 632 -0.56 35.57 1.66
CA ILE A 632 -1.35 35.36 0.47
C ILE A 632 -1.15 36.55 -0.42
N ILE A 633 -0.44 36.41 -1.53
CA ILE A 633 -0.62 37.35 -2.64
C ILE A 633 -2.12 37.30 -2.89
N ASP A 634 -2.81 38.42 -2.66
CA ASP A 634 -4.20 38.55 -3.07
C ASP A 634 -4.21 38.58 -4.60
N TYR A 635 -4.17 37.38 -5.18
CA TYR A 635 -4.19 37.17 -6.63
C TYR A 635 -5.42 37.84 -7.29
N SER A 636 -6.47 38.13 -6.49
CA SER A 636 -7.61 38.90 -6.98
C SER A 636 -7.29 40.37 -7.27
N LYS A 637 -6.21 40.91 -6.68
CA LYS A 637 -5.75 42.28 -6.96
C LYS A 637 -4.78 42.38 -8.13
N ILE A 638 -4.01 41.34 -8.38
CA ILE A 638 -3.02 41.29 -9.48
C ILE A 638 -3.69 40.82 -10.76
N LEU A 639 -4.62 39.86 -10.67
CA LEU A 639 -5.33 39.33 -11.83
C LEU A 639 -6.74 38.89 -11.42
N LYS A 640 -7.72 39.29 -12.20
CA LYS A 640 -9.06 38.67 -12.09
C LYS A 640 -8.96 37.25 -12.63
N PRO A 641 -9.16 36.22 -11.80
CA PRO A 641 -9.26 34.87 -12.35
C PRO A 641 -10.47 34.83 -13.26
N ASN A 642 -10.25 34.60 -14.54
CA ASN A 642 -11.35 34.25 -15.40
C ASN A 642 -11.83 32.85 -14.98
N ASN A 643 -13.14 32.66 -14.86
CA ASN A 643 -13.82 31.50 -14.27
C ASN A 643 -13.63 30.17 -15.01
N SER A 644 -12.48 29.88 -15.56
CA SER A 644 -12.25 28.62 -16.22
C SER A 644 -11.56 27.63 -15.28
N ILE A 645 -12.27 26.57 -14.94
CA ILE A 645 -11.81 25.36 -14.25
C ILE A 645 -10.84 24.62 -15.18
N ARG A 646 -9.67 25.17 -15.44
CA ARG A 646 -8.62 24.50 -16.24
C ARG A 646 -7.39 24.35 -15.35
N ASN A 647 -6.91 23.12 -15.22
CA ASN A 647 -5.68 22.84 -14.53
C ASN A 647 -4.49 23.10 -15.45
N SER A 648 -3.36 23.39 -14.87
CA SER A 648 -2.10 23.57 -15.59
C SER A 648 -1.13 22.46 -15.27
N LEU A 649 -0.31 22.10 -16.24
CA LEU A 649 0.83 21.22 -16.09
C LEU A 649 2.11 22.05 -16.09
N PHE A 650 3.09 21.64 -15.30
CA PHE A 650 4.46 22.15 -15.41
C PHE A 650 5.48 21.02 -15.20
N SER A 651 6.63 21.20 -15.77
CA SER A 651 7.86 20.48 -15.40
C SER A 651 9.05 21.38 -15.63
N PHE A 652 10.15 21.17 -14.96
CA PHE A 652 11.39 21.89 -15.21
C PHE A 652 12.53 20.91 -15.46
N ASP A 653 13.41 21.29 -16.37
CA ASP A 653 14.62 20.58 -16.72
C ASP A 653 15.82 21.16 -15.94
N LEU A 654 15.78 22.47 -15.69
CA LEU A 654 16.77 23.21 -14.92
C LEU A 654 16.07 24.16 -13.96
N ILE A 655 16.54 24.21 -12.73
CA ILE A 655 16.28 25.27 -11.75
C ILE A 655 17.50 25.37 -10.84
N GLU A 656 18.22 26.47 -10.89
CA GLU A 656 19.47 26.66 -10.17
C GLU A 656 19.80 28.14 -9.96
N ILE A 657 20.75 28.41 -9.08
CA ILE A 657 21.41 29.70 -8.95
C ILE A 657 22.87 29.50 -9.33
N ASP A 658 23.38 30.34 -10.23
CA ASP A 658 24.76 30.29 -10.64
C ASP A 658 25.69 31.16 -9.74
N ASP A 659 27.02 31.09 -9.98
CA ASP A 659 28.02 31.82 -9.20
C ASP A 659 27.90 33.35 -9.32
N GLU A 660 27.14 33.85 -10.30
CA GLU A 660 26.87 35.28 -10.53
C GLU A 660 25.56 35.72 -9.83
N LEU A 661 24.89 34.79 -9.12
CA LEU A 661 23.57 34.94 -8.49
C LEU A 661 22.42 35.13 -9.50
N ASN A 662 22.54 34.58 -10.68
CA ASN A 662 21.40 34.48 -11.56
C ASN A 662 20.58 33.24 -11.19
N PHE A 663 19.30 33.44 -10.95
CA PHE A 663 18.33 32.38 -10.81
C PHE A 663 17.91 31.95 -12.22
N ASN A 664 18.29 30.75 -12.59
CA ASN A 664 18.04 30.18 -13.91
C ASN A 664 16.96 29.13 -13.86
N VAL A 665 16.00 29.18 -14.77
CA VAL A 665 14.95 28.19 -14.93
C VAL A 665 14.78 27.83 -16.38
N ASP A 666 14.61 26.55 -16.67
CA ASP A 666 14.21 26.00 -17.98
C ASP A 666 13.19 24.90 -17.76
N GLY A 667 12.10 24.89 -18.51
CA GLY A 667 11.04 23.93 -18.29
C GLY A 667 9.91 24.02 -19.31
N ARG A 668 8.81 23.45 -18.91
CA ARG A 668 7.57 23.37 -19.70
C ARG A 668 6.37 23.67 -18.86
N SER A 669 5.43 24.42 -19.41
CA SER A 669 4.17 24.69 -18.75
C SER A 669 3.04 24.86 -19.76
N MET A 670 1.87 24.35 -19.42
CA MET A 670 0.68 24.55 -20.24
C MET A 670 -0.59 24.56 -19.39
N ILE A 671 -1.56 25.32 -19.85
CA ILE A 671 -2.94 25.27 -19.37
C ILE A 671 -3.67 24.22 -20.22
N TYR A 672 -4.27 23.22 -19.59
CA TYR A 672 -4.95 22.14 -20.31
C TYR A 672 -6.03 22.65 -21.26
N TYR A 673 -6.17 21.98 -22.39
CA TYR A 673 -7.16 22.24 -23.41
C TYR A 673 -7.01 23.60 -24.10
N THR A 674 -5.76 24.09 -24.23
CA THR A 674 -5.42 25.30 -24.98
C THR A 674 -4.31 25.01 -25.99
N ASN A 675 -4.31 25.76 -27.11
CA ASN A 675 -3.29 25.67 -28.16
C ASN A 675 -2.09 26.57 -27.81
N TYR A 676 -0.89 26.07 -28.05
CA TYR A 676 0.39 26.77 -27.92
C TYR A 676 1.06 26.86 -29.28
N ASP A 677 0.32 27.39 -30.26
CA ASP A 677 0.74 27.46 -31.69
C ASP A 677 1.45 28.77 -32.04
N ASN A 678 1.39 29.77 -31.18
CA ASN A 678 2.05 31.06 -31.39
C ASN A 678 2.44 31.71 -30.05
N LEU A 679 3.37 32.68 -30.11
CA LEU A 679 3.91 33.38 -28.93
C LEU A 679 3.07 34.60 -28.48
N TYR A 680 2.17 35.12 -29.34
CA TYR A 680 1.54 36.43 -29.06
C TYR A 680 0.67 36.48 -27.83
N ASN A 681 0.12 35.36 -27.46
CA ASN A 681 -0.82 35.28 -26.32
C ASN A 681 -0.17 34.57 -25.10
N LEU A 682 1.10 34.23 -25.18
CA LEU A 682 1.79 33.51 -24.13
C LEU A 682 2.58 34.45 -23.22
N GLU A 683 2.48 34.22 -21.94
CA GLU A 683 3.30 34.88 -20.91
C GLU A 683 3.63 33.84 -19.85
N THR A 684 4.91 33.62 -19.63
CA THR A 684 5.40 32.78 -18.54
C THR A 684 6.30 33.64 -17.65
N THR A 685 6.02 33.66 -16.35
CA THR A 685 6.73 34.50 -15.39
C THR A 685 6.91 33.70 -14.11
N LEU A 686 8.10 33.71 -13.57
CA LEU A 686 8.38 33.12 -12.27
C LEU A 686 8.46 34.22 -11.21
N TYR A 687 7.81 33.99 -10.07
CA TYR A 687 7.81 34.86 -8.93
C TYR A 687 8.50 34.18 -7.75
N LEU A 688 9.41 34.91 -7.11
CA LEU A 688 9.94 34.57 -5.79
C LEU A 688 9.20 35.44 -4.78
N VAL A 689 8.40 34.84 -3.93
CA VAL A 689 7.45 35.56 -3.05
C VAL A 689 7.81 35.29 -1.59
N ASP A 690 8.10 36.36 -0.84
CA ASP A 690 8.38 36.27 0.58
C ASP A 690 7.13 36.26 1.46
N SER A 691 7.31 36.10 2.77
CA SER A 691 6.22 36.11 3.76
C SER A 691 5.52 37.46 3.94
N ALA A 692 6.10 38.56 3.42
CA ALA A 692 5.51 39.90 3.44
C ALA A 692 4.83 40.27 2.11
N ASN A 693 4.60 39.31 1.20
CA ASN A 693 4.07 39.49 -0.17
C ASN A 693 4.94 40.39 -1.07
N LYS A 694 6.13 40.63 -0.67
CA LYS A 694 7.11 41.20 -1.58
C LYS A 694 7.51 40.14 -2.56
N TYR A 695 7.48 40.44 -3.84
CA TYR A 695 7.85 39.49 -4.87
C TYR A 695 8.97 40.05 -5.76
N TYR A 696 9.76 39.11 -6.26
CA TYR A 696 10.78 39.35 -7.29
C TYR A 696 10.30 38.63 -8.54
N GLU A 697 10.33 39.34 -9.67
CA GLU A 697 9.82 38.82 -10.94
C GLU A 697 10.98 38.39 -11.84
N ILE A 698 10.89 37.16 -12.36
CA ILE A 698 11.80 36.62 -13.36
C ILE A 698 10.98 36.35 -14.61
N LYS A 699 11.10 37.17 -15.62
CA LYS A 699 10.40 37.00 -16.89
C LYS A 699 11.01 35.83 -17.64
N CYS A 700 10.15 34.95 -18.15
CA CYS A 700 10.52 33.79 -18.93
C CYS A 700 10.12 34.01 -20.39
N GLU A 701 10.93 33.45 -21.27
CA GLU A 701 10.71 33.46 -22.71
C GLU A 701 10.17 32.08 -23.13
N ASN A 702 8.98 32.03 -23.74
CA ASN A 702 8.49 30.80 -24.35
C ASN A 702 9.22 30.57 -25.69
N TYR A 703 9.56 29.33 -25.98
CA TYR A 703 10.24 28.96 -27.20
C TYR A 703 9.72 27.65 -27.79
N LYS A 704 9.93 27.48 -29.10
CA LYS A 704 9.57 26.25 -29.79
C LYS A 704 10.61 25.17 -29.48
N SER A 705 10.13 24.06 -28.90
CA SER A 705 10.96 22.88 -28.67
C SER A 705 11.13 22.06 -29.95
N ASP A 706 12.29 21.44 -30.12
CA ASP A 706 12.54 20.42 -31.15
C ASP A 706 11.82 19.10 -30.85
N PHE A 707 11.32 18.93 -29.63
CA PHE A 707 10.61 17.75 -29.21
C PHE A 707 9.11 17.88 -29.51
N ASN A 708 8.52 16.85 -30.12
CA ASN A 708 7.10 16.84 -30.47
C ASN A 708 6.21 16.47 -29.27
N TYR A 709 5.92 17.45 -28.43
CA TYR A 709 5.09 17.26 -27.23
C TYR A 709 3.64 16.88 -27.58
N LYS A 710 3.13 17.33 -28.72
CA LYS A 710 1.77 16.95 -29.18
C LYS A 710 1.64 15.45 -29.36
N GLU A 711 2.63 14.82 -29.97
CA GLU A 711 2.67 13.37 -30.18
C GLU A 711 2.95 12.63 -28.87
N ALA A 712 3.96 13.08 -28.11
CA ALA A 712 4.38 12.45 -26.86
C ALA A 712 3.27 12.43 -25.79
N LEU A 713 2.48 13.50 -25.71
CA LEU A 713 1.36 13.64 -24.78
C LEU A 713 0.02 13.24 -25.40
N GLN A 714 0.00 12.76 -26.64
CA GLN A 714 -1.21 12.38 -27.39
C GLN A 714 -2.28 13.49 -27.38
N SER A 715 -1.83 14.74 -27.45
CA SER A 715 -2.70 15.90 -27.35
C SER A 715 -3.42 16.20 -28.67
N SER A 716 -4.70 16.56 -28.60
CA SER A 716 -5.42 17.15 -29.74
C SER A 716 -5.04 18.61 -30.01
N TYR A 717 -4.37 19.25 -29.05
CA TYR A 717 -3.95 20.65 -29.11
C TYR A 717 -2.52 20.77 -29.61
N ASN A 718 -2.21 21.90 -30.24
CA ASN A 718 -0.83 22.25 -30.59
C ASN A 718 -0.05 22.61 -29.30
N LEU A 719 1.17 22.06 -29.14
CA LEU A 719 2.00 22.26 -27.98
C LEU A 719 3.43 22.75 -28.34
N ASP A 720 3.57 23.44 -29.47
CA ASP A 720 4.88 23.86 -30.01
C ASP A 720 5.64 24.78 -29.04
N TYR A 721 4.93 25.66 -28.32
CA TYR A 721 5.53 26.72 -27.48
C TYR A 721 5.27 26.54 -25.97
N ILE A 722 5.14 25.33 -25.48
CA ILE A 722 4.99 25.07 -24.04
C ILE A 722 6.32 25.17 -23.25
N SER A 723 7.45 25.14 -23.95
CA SER A 723 8.77 25.27 -23.34
C SER A 723 9.07 26.74 -23.00
N PHE A 724 9.70 26.97 -21.87
CA PHE A 724 10.11 28.30 -21.42
C PHE A 724 11.46 28.26 -20.73
N LYS A 725 12.18 29.37 -20.79
CA LYS A 725 13.40 29.61 -20.04
C LYS A 725 13.39 31.02 -19.47
N GLY A 726 14.00 31.19 -18.32
CA GLY A 726 14.10 32.49 -17.66
C GLY A 726 15.38 32.59 -16.84
N THR A 727 15.93 33.81 -16.79
CA THR A 727 17.08 34.17 -15.97
C THR A 727 16.81 35.50 -15.30
N GLY A 728 17.04 35.58 -13.99
CA GLY A 728 16.91 36.82 -13.23
C GLY A 728 17.99 36.91 -12.15
N ASN A 729 18.69 38.04 -12.07
CA ASN A 729 19.70 38.24 -11.04
C ASN A 729 19.02 38.53 -9.68
N ILE A 730 19.40 37.80 -8.65
CA ILE A 730 18.83 37.87 -7.30
C ILE A 730 19.81 38.48 -6.28
N ASN A 731 20.81 39.21 -6.71
CA ASN A 731 21.80 39.81 -5.81
C ASN A 731 21.19 40.78 -4.80
N ASP A 732 20.11 41.47 -5.17
CA ASP A 732 19.45 42.46 -4.35
C ASP A 732 18.24 41.87 -3.56
N ILE A 733 18.09 40.56 -3.57
CA ILE A 733 17.01 39.90 -2.82
C ILE A 733 17.29 39.96 -1.31
N GLU A 734 16.30 40.33 -0.53
CA GLU A 734 16.44 40.45 0.93
C GLU A 734 16.59 39.04 1.55
N LYS A 735 17.17 38.95 2.74
CA LYS A 735 17.25 37.71 3.50
C LYS A 735 15.84 37.24 3.89
N GLY A 736 15.53 36.01 3.65
CA GLY A 736 14.20 35.48 3.90
C GLY A 736 13.93 34.14 3.23
N MET A 737 12.71 33.69 3.35
CA MET A 737 12.19 32.47 2.74
C MET A 737 11.21 32.86 1.63
N TYR A 738 11.36 32.26 0.45
CA TYR A 738 10.57 32.60 -0.72
C TYR A 738 9.90 31.36 -1.31
N SER A 739 8.61 31.46 -1.57
CA SER A 739 7.89 30.51 -2.42
C SER A 739 8.21 30.78 -3.88
N ILE A 740 8.37 29.72 -4.67
CA ILE A 740 8.64 29.81 -6.10
C ILE A 740 7.34 29.51 -6.86
N ILE A 741 6.78 30.52 -7.51
CA ILE A 741 5.48 30.45 -8.17
C ILE A 741 5.63 30.74 -9.65
N LEU A 742 5.04 29.91 -10.50
CA LEU A 742 5.02 30.09 -11.94
C LEU A 742 3.64 30.60 -12.40
N LYS A 743 3.63 31.78 -13.00
CA LYS A 743 2.46 32.29 -13.73
C LYS A 743 2.53 31.81 -15.17
N VAL A 744 1.45 31.23 -15.64
CA VAL A 744 1.28 30.85 -17.05
C VAL A 744 0.03 31.53 -17.60
N ARG A 745 0.20 32.23 -18.70
CA ARG A 745 -0.93 32.83 -19.46
C ARG A 745 -0.93 32.27 -20.86
N ASN A 746 -2.14 31.96 -21.36
CA ASN A 746 -2.39 31.69 -22.75
C ASN A 746 -3.72 32.34 -23.17
N GLY A 747 -3.63 33.50 -23.83
CA GLY A 747 -4.77 34.32 -24.16
C GLY A 747 -5.48 34.86 -22.92
N GLU A 748 -6.76 34.54 -22.81
CA GLU A 748 -7.61 34.92 -21.66
C GLU A 748 -7.42 34.00 -20.42
N TYR A 749 -6.73 32.88 -20.58
CA TYR A 749 -6.51 31.91 -19.51
C TYR A 749 -5.23 32.22 -18.77
N VAL A 750 -5.31 32.28 -17.45
CA VAL A 750 -4.17 32.50 -16.57
C VAL A 750 -4.23 31.54 -15.41
N ASP A 751 -3.09 30.94 -15.08
CA ASP A 751 -2.94 30.10 -13.90
C ASP A 751 -1.64 30.44 -13.14
N TYR A 752 -1.65 30.22 -11.84
CA TYR A 752 -0.51 30.35 -10.95
C TYR A 752 -0.24 29.00 -10.30
N ILE A 753 0.99 28.55 -10.43
CA ILE A 753 1.38 27.21 -10.06
C ILE A 753 2.49 27.28 -9.02
N ASP A 754 2.27 26.74 -7.83
CA ASP A 754 3.35 26.47 -6.90
C ASP A 754 4.28 25.42 -7.50
N LEU A 755 5.55 25.74 -7.64
CA LEU A 755 6.49 24.76 -8.17
C LEU A 755 6.76 23.66 -7.14
N THR A 756 6.60 22.42 -7.57
CA THR A 756 6.81 21.23 -6.75
C THR A 756 7.77 20.26 -7.44
N THR A 757 8.44 19.41 -6.71
CA THR A 757 9.30 18.37 -7.28
C THR A 757 9.24 17.07 -6.51
N ALA A 758 9.22 15.96 -7.24
CA ALA A 758 9.41 14.63 -6.65
C ALA A 758 10.88 14.32 -6.32
N LYS A 759 11.82 15.03 -6.99
CA LYS A 759 13.25 14.83 -6.77
C LYS A 759 13.69 15.50 -5.48
N ASN A 760 14.62 14.90 -4.77
CA ASN A 760 15.33 15.60 -3.70
C ASN A 760 16.17 16.71 -4.32
N MET A 761 15.92 17.93 -3.89
CA MET A 761 16.63 19.11 -4.35
C MET A 761 17.08 19.90 -3.11
N ASP A 762 18.36 20.18 -3.06
CA ASP A 762 19.00 20.95 -1.99
C ASP A 762 20.31 21.53 -2.56
N ASN A 763 20.20 22.64 -3.26
CA ASN A 763 21.31 23.31 -3.92
C ASN A 763 21.62 24.62 -3.19
N THR A 764 22.82 24.75 -2.66
CA THR A 764 23.24 25.92 -1.90
C THR A 764 24.46 26.58 -2.54
N ILE A 765 24.39 27.89 -2.75
CA ILE A 765 25.48 28.75 -3.13
C ILE A 765 25.72 29.77 -2.01
N THR A 766 26.97 30.07 -1.73
CA THR A 766 27.33 31.11 -0.77
C THR A 766 28.20 32.17 -1.46
N LYS A 767 27.78 33.43 -1.41
CA LYS A 767 28.49 34.57 -1.97
C LYS A 767 28.46 35.73 -0.97
N ASP A 768 29.59 36.32 -0.74
CA ASP A 768 29.79 37.47 0.16
C ASP A 768 29.21 37.29 1.56
N GLY A 769 29.23 36.06 2.07
CA GLY A 769 28.72 35.72 3.40
C GLY A 769 27.22 35.50 3.46
N THR A 770 26.49 35.59 2.34
CA THR A 770 25.09 35.27 2.20
C THR A 770 24.94 33.93 1.52
N SER A 771 24.09 33.06 2.09
CA SER A 771 23.77 31.74 1.55
C SER A 771 22.43 31.79 0.80
N TYR A 772 22.42 31.26 -0.41
CA TYR A 772 21.24 31.11 -1.27
C TYR A 772 20.99 29.63 -1.49
N ARG A 773 19.83 29.14 -1.05
CA ARG A 773 19.53 27.72 -1.08
C ARG A 773 18.20 27.47 -1.76
N ILE A 774 18.19 26.75 -2.88
CA ILE A 774 16.97 26.18 -3.47
C ILE A 774 16.81 24.78 -2.92
N PHE A 775 15.69 24.53 -2.25
CA PHE A 775 15.43 23.24 -1.64
C PHE A 775 13.96 22.82 -1.79
N LYS A 776 13.74 21.53 -1.66
CA LYS A 776 12.42 20.94 -1.60
C LYS A 776 11.91 21.01 -0.17
N SER A 777 10.83 21.75 0.04
CA SER A 777 10.10 21.75 1.31
C SER A 777 9.45 20.40 1.57
N ASN A 778 9.39 20.00 2.84
CA ASN A 778 8.71 18.80 3.27
C ASN A 778 7.17 18.89 3.12
N LEU A 779 6.65 20.12 3.01
CA LEU A 779 5.25 20.42 2.77
C LEU A 779 4.93 20.39 1.28
N LYS A 780 4.09 19.43 0.85
CA LYS A 780 3.60 19.28 -0.53
C LYS A 780 4.70 19.24 -1.60
N ASN A 781 5.96 18.92 -1.22
CA ASN A 781 7.09 18.88 -2.15
C ASN A 781 7.34 20.21 -2.89
N ARG A 782 6.98 21.35 -2.29
CA ARG A 782 7.18 22.68 -2.87
C ARG A 782 8.67 23.02 -2.97
N LEU A 783 9.02 23.71 -4.03
CA LEU A 783 10.32 24.33 -4.15
C LEU A 783 10.33 25.68 -3.47
N MET A 784 11.34 25.92 -2.64
CA MET A 784 11.55 27.14 -1.88
C MET A 784 12.96 27.69 -2.14
N LEU A 785 13.08 28.99 -2.05
CA LEU A 785 14.38 29.67 -1.99
C LEU A 785 14.57 30.25 -0.57
N GLU A 786 15.67 29.91 0.06
CA GLU A 786 16.10 30.47 1.34
C GLU A 786 17.34 31.37 1.11
N VAL A 787 17.30 32.59 1.65
CA VAL A 787 18.40 33.56 1.61
C VAL A 787 18.77 33.93 3.05
N LYS A 788 20.00 33.56 3.48
CA LYS A 788 20.48 33.73 4.87
C LYS A 788 21.69 34.60 4.98
#